data_f31be8f411a8ef5084c9a74785d30e0a
#
_entry.id   f31be8f411a8ef5084c9a74785d30e0a
#
_cell.length_a   1.000
_cell.length_b   1.000
_cell.length_c   1.000
_cell.angle_alpha   90.00
_cell.angle_beta   90.00
_cell.angle_gamma   90.00
#
_symmetry.space_group_name_H-M   'P 1'
#
loop_
_entity.id
_entity.type
_entity.pdbx_description
1 polymer ?
#
loop_
_entity_poly.entity_id
_entity_poly.type
_entity_poly.pdbx_seq_one_letter_code
_entity_poly.pdbx_strand_id
1 'polypeptide(L)'
;MRILKTIILSVFLGIGLAAFADPVLRINFITPSIVRVQWSNDGSLQENNTGACVYTNQSVKVEKTENGDEIIFQSSELTIKYSKTNNGIIFEDKDKNIILNQIPNSLKAEPSVQEKIIYDEKSAHVEETANGKVTVKDIIRRDTIGRSTRYYVSFSSLNEKALYGLGSHMEDYLNLVGKTLYLTQHNLKAMLPMLCSTNGYGLLFDAGCAMKFKNDGSITTMQLEGAKTLDYYFIKGARLDDVVAGYRYLTGEVSLMPRYLFGYTQSKERYVSSDDIINTLKEYRRRHVPIDMIVQDWNYWPEGWGYMKMNPKYYPSPKALADSVHSLNAKLMVSIWPNPQWCPEAEDFKNRGMMLEHDVYDVFNPEARKHYWSYAKNEFYSQGFDAWWCDSSEPLDGDWNRIPSHSLKDENKPYGWDDQEYRWQLNKDVLSEALGVERSSLYSLYHSMGIYENQRAEAGNTKRVVNLTRSTYAGQQRYGTVVWNGDTHASWKSFRQQIPSGLNYMATGNPYWTVDVGSFFTRGDGRRWFYKGEFPEGVKDENYREYYVRMFQWGTFLPMLRSHGSDTPREIWRFGEPGTQYYDAILKMINLRYEHIPYLYSLAAMQSKGSYTMARLLAFNFPEDDNVLDMKDEYMFGDFLVCPVTQPIKESATRKVYLPKGAQWIDYWTGKTEEGGKWIECKSEISTLPLYVKAGSIIPTTEVAEYAAAQIGKPVTINIYPGADCDFTIYEDEGDNYNYEKGAFASIPLNWNDKKNTLIIGQRQGSFDGMLNTRTFIVKTPKGEKKITYKGQKTTIKF
;
A
#
# COMPACT_ATOMS: atom_id res chain seq x y z
N MET A 1 -71.99 13.12 -55.82
CA MET A 1 -71.60 11.78 -55.32
C MET A 1 -70.15 11.54 -55.68
N ARG A 2 -69.23 11.83 -54.77
CA ARG A 2 -67.78 11.53 -54.86
C ARG A 2 -67.39 10.79 -53.62
N ILE A 3 -66.92 9.56 -53.74
CA ILE A 3 -66.49 8.71 -52.67
C ILE A 3 -65.09 9.04 -52.42
N LEU A 4 -64.78 9.49 -51.17
CA LEU A 4 -63.43 9.71 -50.65
C LEU A 4 -62.86 8.38 -50.14
N LYS A 5 -61.85 7.86 -50.80
CA LYS A 5 -61.04 6.75 -50.25
C LYS A 5 -60.00 7.26 -49.25
N THR A 6 -60.16 6.92 -47.99
CA THR A 6 -59.15 7.14 -46.96
C THR A 6 -58.09 6.04 -47.03
N ILE A 7 -56.87 6.42 -47.35
CA ILE A 7 -55.72 5.53 -47.26
C ILE A 7 -55.18 5.59 -45.79
N ILE A 8 -55.30 4.46 -45.10
CA ILE A 8 -54.66 4.28 -43.79
C ILE A 8 -53.22 3.84 -44.05
N LEU A 9 -52.26 4.72 -43.78
CA LEU A 9 -50.84 4.41 -43.83
C LEU A 9 -50.44 3.76 -42.51
N SER A 10 -50.27 2.43 -42.46
CA SER A 10 -49.78 1.71 -41.32
C SER A 10 -48.23 1.87 -41.26
N VAL A 11 -47.77 2.74 -40.38
CA VAL A 11 -46.34 2.81 -40.04
C VAL A 11 -46.02 1.61 -39.15
N PHE A 12 -45.42 0.58 -39.72
CA PHE A 12 -44.74 -0.45 -38.95
C PHE A 12 -43.46 0.14 -38.38
N LEU A 13 -43.46 0.51 -37.10
CA LEU A 13 -42.23 0.66 -36.33
C LEU A 13 -41.62 -0.75 -36.17
N GLY A 14 -40.67 -1.06 -37.03
CA GLY A 14 -39.78 -2.18 -36.82
C GLY A 14 -38.94 -1.94 -35.57
N ILE A 15 -39.40 -2.46 -34.44
CA ILE A 15 -38.50 -2.68 -33.30
C ILE A 15 -37.56 -3.77 -33.73
N GLY A 16 -36.36 -3.40 -34.17
CA GLY A 16 -35.30 -4.34 -34.39
C GLY A 16 -35.00 -5.01 -33.06
N LEU A 17 -35.39 -6.26 -32.89
CA LEU A 17 -34.87 -7.17 -31.92
C LEU A 17 -33.37 -7.27 -32.24
N ALA A 18 -32.53 -6.51 -31.52
CA ALA A 18 -31.10 -6.81 -31.47
C ALA A 18 -31.00 -8.25 -31.00
N ALA A 19 -30.57 -9.14 -31.89
CA ALA A 19 -30.19 -10.49 -31.49
C ALA A 19 -29.07 -10.33 -30.46
N PHE A 20 -29.36 -10.59 -29.19
CA PHE A 20 -28.33 -10.68 -28.16
C PHE A 20 -27.44 -11.87 -28.57
N ALA A 21 -26.17 -11.60 -28.77
CA ALA A 21 -25.18 -12.65 -28.95
C ALA A 21 -25.15 -13.53 -27.70
N ASP A 22 -24.91 -14.84 -27.89
CA ASP A 22 -24.83 -15.76 -26.75
C ASP A 22 -23.68 -15.39 -25.83
N PRO A 23 -23.84 -15.43 -24.49
CA PRO A 23 -22.80 -15.19 -23.56
C PRO A 23 -21.59 -16.11 -23.78
N VAL A 24 -20.37 -15.57 -23.63
CA VAL A 24 -19.15 -16.36 -23.80
C VAL A 24 -18.37 -16.39 -22.49
N LEU A 25 -17.87 -17.58 -22.13
CA LEU A 25 -17.00 -17.81 -20.98
C LEU A 25 -15.72 -18.49 -21.44
N ARG A 26 -14.58 -18.03 -20.91
CA ARG A 26 -13.25 -18.61 -21.13
C ARG A 26 -12.59 -18.95 -19.79
N ILE A 27 -12.08 -20.16 -19.70
CA ILE A 27 -11.25 -20.63 -18.58
C ILE A 27 -9.87 -20.93 -19.14
N ASN A 28 -8.83 -20.26 -18.62
CA ASN A 28 -7.46 -20.42 -19.07
C ASN A 28 -6.51 -20.62 -17.90
N PHE A 29 -5.71 -21.70 -17.94
CA PHE A 29 -4.66 -21.94 -16.96
C PHE A 29 -3.41 -21.12 -17.29
N ILE A 30 -3.02 -20.27 -16.37
CA ILE A 30 -1.79 -19.47 -16.45
C ILE A 30 -0.60 -20.26 -15.91
N THR A 31 -0.82 -20.97 -14.80
CA THR A 31 0.07 -21.98 -14.20
C THR A 31 -0.77 -23.16 -13.76
N PRO A 32 -0.16 -24.29 -13.28
CA PRO A 32 -0.97 -25.37 -12.72
C PRO A 32 -1.87 -24.97 -11.55
N SER A 33 -1.57 -23.86 -10.85
CA SER A 33 -2.27 -23.35 -9.66
C SER A 33 -2.98 -22.01 -9.87
N ILE A 34 -2.90 -21.40 -11.06
CA ILE A 34 -3.52 -20.10 -11.37
C ILE A 34 -4.40 -20.22 -12.60
N VAL A 35 -5.66 -19.80 -12.48
CA VAL A 35 -6.66 -19.87 -13.56
C VAL A 35 -7.26 -18.49 -13.78
N ARG A 36 -7.31 -18.03 -15.03
CA ARG A 36 -8.04 -16.84 -15.46
C ARG A 36 -9.42 -17.25 -15.94
N VAL A 37 -10.45 -16.58 -15.46
CA VAL A 37 -11.83 -16.73 -15.88
C VAL A 37 -12.33 -15.41 -16.47
N GLN A 38 -12.80 -15.45 -17.70
CA GLN A 38 -13.35 -14.30 -18.42
C GLN A 38 -14.78 -14.59 -18.87
N TRP A 39 -15.68 -13.62 -18.69
CA TRP A 39 -17.06 -13.75 -19.12
C TRP A 39 -17.61 -12.43 -19.69
N SER A 40 -18.38 -12.53 -20.78
CA SER A 40 -19.13 -11.43 -21.36
C SER A 40 -20.52 -11.90 -21.80
N ASN A 41 -21.50 -11.02 -21.70
CA ASN A 41 -22.88 -11.27 -22.13
C ASN A 41 -23.13 -10.84 -23.58
N ASP A 42 -22.19 -10.23 -24.28
CA ASP A 42 -22.32 -9.72 -25.65
C ASP A 42 -21.66 -10.61 -26.72
N GLY A 43 -21.24 -11.82 -26.33
CA GLY A 43 -20.65 -12.82 -27.24
C GLY A 43 -19.18 -12.53 -27.61
N SER A 44 -18.56 -11.49 -27.05
CA SER A 44 -17.15 -11.15 -27.30
C SER A 44 -16.37 -10.97 -26.00
N LEU A 45 -15.13 -11.46 -25.96
CA LEU A 45 -14.21 -11.22 -24.84
C LEU A 45 -13.21 -10.14 -25.26
N GLN A 46 -13.35 -8.96 -24.68
CA GLN A 46 -12.44 -7.85 -24.86
C GLN A 46 -11.51 -7.74 -23.65
N GLU A 47 -10.24 -7.46 -23.90
CA GLU A 47 -9.28 -7.24 -22.80
C GLU A 47 -9.57 -5.90 -22.11
N ASN A 48 -9.56 -5.91 -20.78
CA ASN A 48 -9.72 -4.69 -19.97
C ASN A 48 -8.49 -3.77 -20.04
N ASN A 49 -7.33 -4.32 -20.40
CA ASN A 49 -6.07 -3.56 -20.59
C ASN A 49 -5.69 -2.71 -19.38
N THR A 50 -5.80 -3.27 -18.19
CA THR A 50 -5.49 -2.56 -16.95
C THR A 50 -4.00 -2.24 -16.78
N GLY A 51 -3.12 -2.99 -17.43
CA GLY A 51 -1.67 -2.93 -17.21
C GLY A 51 -1.21 -3.56 -15.88
N ALA A 52 -2.11 -4.15 -15.12
CA ALA A 52 -1.80 -4.79 -13.84
C ALA A 52 -0.98 -6.06 -14.01
N CYS A 53 -1.45 -6.96 -14.88
CA CYS A 53 -0.82 -8.25 -15.14
C CYS A 53 0.28 -8.15 -16.20
N VAL A 54 1.45 -8.73 -15.92
CA VAL A 54 2.64 -8.69 -16.79
C VAL A 54 3.30 -10.07 -16.95
N TYR A 55 2.61 -11.13 -16.53
CA TYR A 55 3.13 -12.49 -16.63
C TYR A 55 3.37 -12.92 -18.08
N THR A 56 4.33 -13.81 -18.27
CA THR A 56 4.53 -14.47 -19.55
C THR A 56 3.74 -15.78 -19.59
N ASN A 57 2.94 -15.96 -20.65
CA ASN A 57 2.20 -17.20 -20.86
C ASN A 57 3.15 -18.39 -20.92
N GLN A 58 2.87 -19.40 -20.10
CA GLN A 58 3.58 -20.67 -20.11
C GLN A 58 2.65 -21.76 -20.67
N SER A 59 3.26 -22.79 -21.28
CA SER A 59 2.49 -23.97 -21.67
C SER A 59 2.16 -24.80 -20.42
N VAL A 60 0.88 -24.89 -20.08
CA VAL A 60 0.41 -25.69 -18.96
C VAL A 60 -0.21 -26.98 -19.50
N LYS A 61 0.21 -28.13 -18.99
CA LYS A 61 -0.47 -29.39 -19.31
C LYS A 61 -1.82 -29.43 -18.59
N VAL A 62 -2.90 -29.41 -19.35
CA VAL A 62 -4.28 -29.47 -18.85
C VAL A 62 -5.01 -30.58 -19.59
N GLU A 63 -5.60 -31.49 -18.86
CA GLU A 63 -6.49 -32.50 -19.41
C GLU A 63 -7.92 -31.93 -19.41
N LYS A 64 -8.59 -32.04 -20.58
CA LYS A 64 -9.97 -31.59 -20.72
C LYS A 64 -10.86 -32.80 -20.98
N THR A 65 -11.88 -32.98 -20.14
CA THR A 65 -12.94 -34.01 -20.34
C THR A 65 -14.30 -33.31 -20.39
N GLU A 66 -15.16 -33.78 -21.24
CA GLU A 66 -16.51 -33.22 -21.40
C GLU A 66 -17.54 -34.38 -21.23
N ASN A 67 -18.42 -34.21 -20.23
CA ASN A 67 -19.44 -35.18 -19.85
C ASN A 67 -20.82 -34.50 -19.82
N GLY A 68 -21.57 -34.53 -20.95
CA GLY A 68 -22.86 -33.88 -21.02
C GLY A 68 -22.79 -32.36 -20.82
N ASP A 69 -23.33 -31.90 -19.69
CA ASP A 69 -23.35 -30.48 -19.31
C ASP A 69 -22.02 -29.97 -18.70
N GLU A 70 -21.23 -30.89 -18.17
CA GLU A 70 -20.02 -30.52 -17.41
C GLU A 70 -18.75 -30.60 -18.27
N ILE A 71 -17.91 -29.59 -18.16
CA ILE A 71 -16.55 -29.62 -18.68
C ILE A 71 -15.58 -29.61 -17.49
N ILE A 72 -14.67 -30.57 -17.48
CA ILE A 72 -13.64 -30.72 -16.45
C ILE A 72 -12.29 -30.38 -17.06
N PHE A 73 -11.57 -29.45 -16.44
CA PHE A 73 -10.19 -29.13 -16.74
C PHE A 73 -9.32 -29.57 -15.56
N GLN A 74 -8.28 -30.34 -15.80
CA GLN A 74 -7.40 -30.85 -14.76
C GLN A 74 -5.94 -30.55 -15.06
N SER A 75 -5.28 -29.84 -14.16
CA SER A 75 -3.83 -29.68 -14.10
C SER A 75 -3.21 -30.60 -13.04
N SER A 76 -1.91 -30.46 -12.75
CA SER A 76 -1.27 -31.16 -11.63
C SER A 76 -1.71 -30.66 -10.25
N GLU A 77 -2.28 -29.44 -10.15
CA GLU A 77 -2.60 -28.78 -8.88
C GLU A 77 -4.08 -28.48 -8.67
N LEU A 78 -4.84 -28.33 -9.76
CA LEU A 78 -6.23 -27.91 -9.73
C LEU A 78 -7.10 -28.77 -10.66
N THR A 79 -8.34 -28.98 -10.22
CA THR A 79 -9.44 -29.46 -11.06
C THR A 79 -10.52 -28.37 -11.10
N ILE A 80 -10.93 -27.97 -12.29
CA ILE A 80 -12.00 -26.99 -12.52
C ILE A 80 -13.17 -27.70 -13.17
N LYS A 81 -14.34 -27.69 -12.53
CA LYS A 81 -15.59 -28.22 -13.08
C LYS A 81 -16.49 -27.06 -13.47
N TYR A 82 -16.83 -26.99 -14.74
CA TYR A 82 -17.69 -25.94 -15.32
C TYR A 82 -18.98 -26.52 -15.83
N SER A 83 -20.13 -26.00 -15.41
CA SER A 83 -21.43 -26.31 -15.94
C SER A 83 -21.82 -25.35 -17.07
N LYS A 84 -22.10 -25.89 -18.26
CA LYS A 84 -22.53 -25.11 -19.44
C LYS A 84 -23.94 -24.53 -19.28
N THR A 85 -24.81 -25.17 -18.51
CA THR A 85 -26.20 -24.78 -18.35
C THR A 85 -26.40 -23.60 -17.44
N ASN A 86 -25.57 -23.48 -16.40
CA ASN A 86 -25.75 -22.46 -15.35
C ASN A 86 -24.51 -21.61 -15.04
N ASN A 87 -23.42 -21.80 -15.80
CA ASN A 87 -22.16 -21.09 -15.65
C ASN A 87 -21.52 -21.21 -14.24
N GLY A 88 -21.89 -22.22 -13.45
CA GLY A 88 -21.25 -22.51 -12.17
C GLY A 88 -19.85 -23.09 -12.39
N ILE A 89 -18.90 -22.72 -11.52
CA ILE A 89 -17.53 -23.22 -11.55
C ILE A 89 -17.16 -23.72 -10.16
N ILE A 90 -16.64 -24.94 -10.08
CA ILE A 90 -16.12 -25.53 -8.86
C ILE A 90 -14.60 -25.60 -9.00
N PHE A 91 -13.87 -25.02 -8.04
CA PHE A 91 -12.42 -25.11 -7.93
C PHE A 91 -12.07 -26.15 -6.86
N GLU A 92 -11.38 -27.21 -7.26
CA GLU A 92 -10.94 -28.29 -6.39
C GLU A 92 -9.42 -28.39 -6.39
N ASP A 93 -8.84 -28.80 -5.25
CA ASP A 93 -7.44 -29.14 -5.17
C ASP A 93 -7.15 -30.52 -5.82
N LYS A 94 -5.88 -30.93 -5.84
CA LYS A 94 -5.46 -32.24 -6.36
C LYS A 94 -6.08 -33.43 -5.62
N ASP A 95 -6.50 -33.24 -4.37
CA ASP A 95 -7.10 -34.25 -3.49
C ASP A 95 -8.64 -34.23 -3.57
N LYS A 96 -9.20 -33.44 -4.52
CA LYS A 96 -10.63 -33.23 -4.78
C LYS A 96 -11.39 -32.51 -3.66
N ASN A 97 -10.72 -31.78 -2.79
CA ASN A 97 -11.37 -30.91 -1.84
C ASN A 97 -11.81 -29.65 -2.56
N ILE A 98 -13.06 -29.24 -2.34
CA ILE A 98 -13.59 -28.00 -2.90
C ILE A 98 -12.95 -26.82 -2.15
N ILE A 99 -12.28 -25.94 -2.89
CA ILE A 99 -11.67 -24.72 -2.37
C ILE A 99 -12.68 -23.57 -2.47
N LEU A 100 -13.31 -23.41 -3.65
CA LEU A 100 -14.22 -22.30 -3.94
C LEU A 100 -15.26 -22.72 -4.97
N ASN A 101 -16.47 -22.21 -4.82
CA ASN A 101 -17.53 -22.32 -5.84
C ASN A 101 -17.87 -20.93 -6.38
N GLN A 102 -17.78 -20.71 -7.69
CA GLN A 102 -18.53 -19.65 -8.34
C GLN A 102 -19.97 -20.13 -8.46
N ILE A 103 -20.88 -19.39 -7.84
CA ILE A 103 -22.27 -19.81 -7.66
C ILE A 103 -22.97 -19.90 -9.03
N PRO A 104 -23.72 -20.99 -9.29
CA PRO A 104 -24.53 -21.12 -10.51
C PRO A 104 -25.42 -19.90 -10.75
N ASN A 105 -25.52 -19.43 -12.01
CA ASN A 105 -26.31 -18.27 -12.42
C ASN A 105 -25.97 -16.95 -11.71
N SER A 106 -24.79 -16.85 -11.08
CA SER A 106 -24.35 -15.61 -10.40
C SER A 106 -23.71 -14.59 -11.34
N LEU A 107 -23.28 -15.01 -12.53
CA LEU A 107 -22.78 -14.11 -13.57
C LEU A 107 -23.93 -13.27 -14.11
N LYS A 108 -23.85 -11.95 -13.89
CA LYS A 108 -24.85 -11.00 -14.38
C LYS A 108 -24.17 -9.81 -15.02
N ALA A 109 -24.81 -9.25 -16.04
CA ALA A 109 -24.42 -8.03 -16.70
C ALA A 109 -25.62 -7.10 -16.79
N GLU A 110 -25.46 -5.87 -16.36
CA GLU A 110 -26.50 -4.85 -16.37
C GLU A 110 -25.97 -3.56 -17.02
N PRO A 111 -26.81 -2.83 -17.77
CA PRO A 111 -26.42 -1.49 -18.19
C PRO A 111 -26.10 -0.62 -17.00
N SER A 112 -24.99 0.11 -17.07
CA SER A 112 -24.60 1.13 -16.10
C SER A 112 -24.53 2.48 -16.79
N VAL A 113 -24.86 3.54 -16.03
CA VAL A 113 -24.91 4.90 -16.55
C VAL A 113 -23.69 5.64 -16.00
N GLN A 114 -22.95 6.26 -16.89
CA GLN A 114 -21.91 7.22 -16.52
C GLN A 114 -22.53 8.59 -16.36
N GLU A 115 -22.33 9.20 -15.20
CA GLU A 115 -22.94 10.49 -14.87
C GLU A 115 -21.89 11.58 -14.74
N LYS A 116 -22.25 12.79 -15.19
CA LYS A 116 -21.53 14.03 -14.92
C LYS A 116 -22.23 14.79 -13.80
N ILE A 117 -21.46 15.20 -12.80
CA ILE A 117 -21.97 15.99 -11.69
C ILE A 117 -22.06 17.44 -12.13
N ILE A 118 -23.27 18.02 -12.07
CA ILE A 118 -23.51 19.43 -12.36
C ILE A 118 -23.63 20.20 -11.07
N TYR A 119 -22.82 21.25 -10.93
CA TYR A 119 -22.75 22.09 -9.74
C TYR A 119 -23.56 23.38 -9.91
N ASP A 120 -24.07 23.89 -8.82
CA ASP A 120 -24.62 25.26 -8.78
C ASP A 120 -23.47 26.29 -8.73
N GLU A 121 -23.18 26.90 -9.86
CA GLU A 121 -22.16 27.94 -9.93
C GLU A 121 -22.44 29.12 -9.00
N LYS A 122 -23.71 29.39 -8.65
CA LYS A 122 -24.11 30.48 -7.75
C LYS A 122 -23.86 30.16 -6.27
N SER A 123 -23.72 28.88 -5.92
CA SER A 123 -23.36 28.45 -4.57
C SER A 123 -21.86 28.55 -4.32
N ALA A 124 -21.08 28.87 -5.36
CA ALA A 124 -19.61 28.88 -5.26
C ALA A 124 -19.16 29.86 -4.16
N HIS A 125 -18.45 29.33 -3.18
CA HIS A 125 -17.83 30.11 -2.12
C HIS A 125 -16.45 29.54 -1.78
N VAL A 126 -15.58 30.38 -1.25
CA VAL A 126 -14.23 29.98 -0.86
C VAL A 126 -14.22 29.61 0.60
N GLU A 127 -13.67 28.42 0.88
CA GLU A 127 -13.39 27.95 2.23
C GLU A 127 -11.88 27.84 2.46
N GLU A 128 -11.44 28.21 3.66
CA GLU A 128 -10.10 27.94 4.11
C GLU A 128 -10.01 26.50 4.66
N THR A 129 -9.05 25.74 4.13
CA THR A 129 -8.73 24.40 4.61
C THR A 129 -7.31 24.40 5.16
N ALA A 130 -6.91 23.31 5.81
CA ALA A 130 -5.51 23.12 6.21
C ALA A 130 -4.54 23.17 5.00
N ASN A 131 -5.03 22.79 3.80
CA ASN A 131 -4.26 22.78 2.55
C ASN A 131 -4.50 24.04 1.67
N GLY A 132 -5.02 25.12 2.26
CA GLY A 132 -5.26 26.38 1.54
C GLY A 132 -6.73 26.66 1.25
N LYS A 133 -6.98 27.62 0.35
CA LYS A 133 -8.33 28.03 -0.04
C LYS A 133 -8.87 27.15 -1.14
N VAL A 134 -10.07 26.59 -0.95
CA VAL A 134 -10.78 25.79 -1.95
C VAL A 134 -12.13 26.42 -2.29
N THR A 135 -12.52 26.32 -3.57
CA THR A 135 -13.85 26.74 -3.99
C THR A 135 -14.81 25.56 -3.84
N VAL A 136 -15.82 25.73 -3.02
CA VAL A 136 -16.86 24.73 -2.77
C VAL A 136 -18.12 25.13 -3.52
N LYS A 137 -18.79 24.16 -4.17
CA LYS A 137 -20.04 24.35 -4.92
C LYS A 137 -21.04 23.25 -4.56
N ASP A 138 -22.31 23.58 -4.56
CA ASP A 138 -23.37 22.60 -4.36
C ASP A 138 -23.62 21.75 -5.61
N ILE A 139 -23.94 20.50 -5.44
CA ILE A 139 -24.38 19.62 -6.52
C ILE A 139 -25.89 19.84 -6.72
N ILE A 140 -26.31 20.21 -7.94
CA ILE A 140 -27.72 20.41 -8.28
C ILE A 140 -28.34 19.26 -9.05
N ARG A 141 -27.53 18.52 -9.86
CA ARG A 141 -28.02 17.36 -10.61
C ARG A 141 -26.87 16.50 -11.14
N ARG A 142 -27.25 15.33 -11.66
CA ARG A 142 -26.37 14.43 -12.38
C ARG A 142 -26.90 14.22 -13.79
N ASP A 143 -26.06 14.48 -14.79
CA ASP A 143 -26.41 14.31 -16.20
C ASP A 143 -25.75 13.02 -16.74
N THR A 144 -26.50 12.20 -17.44
CA THR A 144 -25.96 11.00 -18.12
C THR A 144 -25.04 11.41 -19.26
N ILE A 145 -23.76 11.02 -19.23
CA ILE A 145 -22.76 11.31 -20.26
C ILE A 145 -22.29 10.08 -21.02
N GLY A 146 -22.58 8.86 -20.53
CA GLY A 146 -22.18 7.62 -21.16
C GLY A 146 -22.90 6.41 -20.59
N ARG A 147 -22.67 5.26 -21.22
CA ARG A 147 -23.16 3.95 -20.79
C ARG A 147 -22.02 2.94 -20.78
N SER A 148 -22.02 2.06 -19.81
CA SER A 148 -21.08 0.95 -19.66
C SER A 148 -21.81 -0.31 -19.21
N THR A 149 -21.10 -1.39 -18.96
CA THR A 149 -21.68 -2.63 -18.44
C THR A 149 -21.17 -2.86 -17.01
N ARG A 150 -22.11 -3.03 -16.09
CA ARG A 150 -21.86 -3.47 -14.72
C ARG A 150 -21.92 -4.98 -14.67
N TYR A 151 -20.89 -5.59 -14.09
CA TYR A 151 -20.81 -7.04 -13.96
C TYR A 151 -20.91 -7.45 -12.49
N TYR A 152 -21.48 -8.64 -12.27
CA TYR A 152 -21.54 -9.28 -10.97
C TYR A 152 -21.04 -10.71 -11.06
N VAL A 153 -20.37 -11.16 -10.01
CA VAL A 153 -20.03 -12.56 -9.77
C VAL A 153 -20.12 -12.86 -8.29
N SER A 154 -20.63 -14.03 -7.94
CA SER A 154 -20.72 -14.47 -6.54
C SER A 154 -20.05 -15.81 -6.32
N PHE A 155 -19.42 -15.92 -5.16
CA PHE A 155 -18.68 -17.09 -4.73
C PHE A 155 -19.18 -17.58 -3.38
N SER A 156 -19.06 -18.88 -3.14
CA SER A 156 -19.20 -19.47 -1.82
C SER A 156 -18.01 -20.36 -1.50
N SER A 157 -17.53 -20.27 -0.28
CA SER A 157 -16.47 -21.14 0.26
C SER A 157 -17.00 -21.86 1.49
N LEU A 158 -16.64 -23.12 1.64
CA LEU A 158 -17.02 -23.90 2.82
C LEU A 158 -16.20 -23.40 4.03
N ASN A 159 -16.93 -23.04 5.10
CA ASN A 159 -16.32 -22.62 6.37
C ASN A 159 -15.29 -21.49 6.21
N GLU A 160 -15.62 -20.43 5.46
CA GLU A 160 -14.75 -19.26 5.31
C GLU A 160 -14.52 -18.59 6.66
N LYS A 161 -13.30 -18.70 7.20
CA LYS A 161 -12.95 -18.14 8.50
C LYS A 161 -12.51 -16.69 8.40
N ALA A 162 -11.70 -16.36 7.40
CA ALA A 162 -11.22 -15.01 7.21
C ALA A 162 -10.88 -14.69 5.75
N LEU A 163 -11.24 -13.47 5.38
CA LEU A 163 -10.93 -12.81 4.11
C LEU A 163 -10.17 -11.52 4.38
N TYR A 164 -9.13 -11.24 3.59
CA TYR A 164 -8.27 -10.06 3.73
C TYR A 164 -8.00 -9.40 2.39
N GLY A 165 -7.46 -8.18 2.43
CA GLY A 165 -6.99 -7.51 1.23
C GLY A 165 -7.89 -6.36 0.77
N LEU A 166 -8.09 -6.22 -0.53
CA LEU A 166 -8.84 -5.17 -1.22
C LEU A 166 -8.25 -3.76 -1.07
N GLY A 167 -7.03 -3.63 -0.52
CA GLY A 167 -6.29 -2.39 -0.38
C GLY A 167 -6.31 -1.77 1.01
N SER A 168 -6.05 -0.47 1.08
CA SER A 168 -6.04 0.32 2.30
C SER A 168 -7.38 1.05 2.45
N HIS A 169 -8.08 0.87 3.58
CA HIS A 169 -9.38 1.48 3.85
C HIS A 169 -9.59 1.68 5.34
N MET A 170 -10.24 2.78 5.73
CA MET A 170 -10.35 3.26 7.11
C MET A 170 -11.64 2.83 7.83
N GLU A 171 -12.26 1.73 7.41
CA GLU A 171 -13.53 1.23 7.95
C GLU A 171 -13.40 0.40 9.23
N ASP A 172 -12.19 0.26 9.79
CA ASP A 172 -11.91 -0.56 10.97
C ASP A 172 -12.20 -2.06 10.77
N TYR A 173 -11.99 -2.56 9.55
CA TYR A 173 -12.13 -3.99 9.24
C TYR A 173 -10.75 -4.62 9.04
N LEU A 174 -10.48 -5.74 9.69
CA LEU A 174 -9.37 -6.63 9.34
C LEU A 174 -9.90 -7.83 8.58
N ASN A 175 -10.69 -8.66 9.25
CA ASN A 175 -11.41 -9.76 8.60
C ASN A 175 -12.63 -9.20 7.84
N LEU A 176 -12.70 -9.49 6.53
CA LEU A 176 -13.73 -8.98 5.63
C LEU A 176 -14.98 -9.88 5.56
N VAL A 177 -15.01 -11.00 6.28
CA VAL A 177 -16.21 -11.84 6.38
C VAL A 177 -17.34 -11.06 7.05
N GLY A 178 -18.52 -11.05 6.42
CA GLY A 178 -19.70 -10.29 6.88
C GLY A 178 -19.60 -8.77 6.62
N LYS A 179 -18.69 -8.30 5.76
CA LYS A 179 -18.48 -6.87 5.50
C LYS A 179 -18.87 -6.46 4.08
N THR A 180 -19.14 -5.16 3.93
CA THR A 180 -19.29 -4.49 2.65
C THR A 180 -18.21 -3.43 2.52
N LEU A 181 -17.53 -3.38 1.36
CA LEU A 181 -16.55 -2.35 1.03
C LEU A 181 -16.91 -1.71 -0.31
N TYR A 182 -16.82 -0.39 -0.34
CA TYR A 182 -17.01 0.44 -1.51
C TYR A 182 -15.62 0.83 -2.04
N LEU A 183 -15.21 0.23 -3.16
CA LEU A 183 -13.84 0.27 -3.67
C LEU A 183 -13.73 1.30 -4.79
N THR A 184 -12.98 2.37 -4.53
CA THR A 184 -12.51 3.37 -5.48
C THR A 184 -11.28 4.05 -4.93
N GLN A 185 -10.58 4.81 -5.74
CA GLN A 185 -9.45 5.62 -5.27
C GLN A 185 -9.99 6.94 -4.72
N HIS A 186 -9.53 7.32 -3.55
CA HIS A 186 -9.72 8.68 -3.00
C HIS A 186 -8.81 8.87 -1.79
N ASN A 187 -8.64 10.11 -1.32
CA ASN A 187 -7.89 10.35 -0.09
C ASN A 187 -8.43 9.50 1.06
N LEU A 188 -7.57 8.85 1.84
CA LEU A 188 -7.82 7.85 2.88
C LEU A 188 -8.25 6.45 2.38
N LYS A 189 -8.28 6.22 1.07
CA LYS A 189 -8.58 4.89 0.52
C LYS A 189 -7.77 4.61 -0.74
N ALA A 190 -7.02 3.53 -0.72
CA ALA A 190 -6.26 3.04 -1.85
C ALA A 190 -6.78 1.63 -2.22
N MET A 191 -7.63 1.57 -3.24
CA MET A 191 -8.23 0.34 -3.72
C MET A 191 -7.21 -0.55 -4.43
N LEU A 192 -7.23 -1.85 -4.12
CA LEU A 192 -6.47 -2.87 -4.83
C LEU A 192 -7.33 -4.14 -4.93
N PRO A 193 -7.76 -4.58 -6.13
CA PRO A 193 -8.80 -5.60 -6.27
C PRO A 193 -8.29 -7.05 -6.09
N MET A 194 -7.52 -7.29 -5.02
CA MET A 194 -6.98 -8.59 -4.64
C MET A 194 -7.54 -9.02 -3.28
N LEU A 195 -8.27 -10.12 -3.27
CA LEU A 195 -8.83 -10.77 -2.08
C LEU A 195 -8.02 -12.02 -1.74
N CYS A 196 -7.69 -12.21 -0.46
CA CYS A 196 -6.95 -13.37 0.06
C CYS A 196 -7.80 -14.10 1.12
N SER A 197 -7.86 -15.41 1.03
CA SER A 197 -8.61 -16.27 1.93
C SER A 197 -7.70 -17.22 2.72
N THR A 198 -8.02 -17.43 4.00
CA THR A 198 -7.39 -18.49 4.81
C THR A 198 -7.74 -19.91 4.34
N ASN A 199 -8.74 -20.06 3.48
CA ASN A 199 -9.08 -21.34 2.83
C ASN A 199 -8.15 -21.70 1.65
N GLY A 200 -7.02 -20.99 1.49
CA GLY A 200 -5.99 -21.34 0.53
C GLY A 200 -6.29 -20.88 -0.91
N TYR A 201 -6.91 -19.72 -1.06
CA TYR A 201 -7.09 -19.10 -2.37
C TYR A 201 -6.96 -17.57 -2.35
N GLY A 202 -6.74 -17.01 -3.53
CA GLY A 202 -6.85 -15.58 -3.79
C GLY A 202 -7.69 -15.31 -5.04
N LEU A 203 -8.34 -14.13 -5.09
CA LEU A 203 -9.07 -13.64 -6.24
C LEU A 203 -8.53 -12.25 -6.62
N LEU A 204 -7.97 -12.13 -7.82
CA LEU A 204 -7.58 -10.86 -8.40
C LEU A 204 -8.56 -10.48 -9.51
N PHE A 205 -9.27 -9.35 -9.35
CA PHE A 205 -10.19 -8.84 -10.38
C PHE A 205 -9.46 -7.85 -11.29
N ASP A 206 -9.31 -8.21 -12.57
CA ASP A 206 -8.56 -7.41 -13.54
C ASP A 206 -9.48 -6.45 -14.31
N ALA A 207 -9.97 -5.43 -13.63
CA ALA A 207 -10.81 -4.38 -14.18
C ALA A 207 -10.54 -3.03 -13.52
N GLY A 208 -10.28 -1.99 -14.32
CA GLY A 208 -9.85 -0.66 -13.85
C GLY A 208 -10.96 0.25 -13.33
N CYS A 209 -12.19 -0.24 -13.18
CA CYS A 209 -13.33 0.52 -12.69
C CYS A 209 -13.46 0.48 -11.15
N ALA A 210 -14.30 1.34 -10.60
CA ALA A 210 -14.76 1.22 -9.22
C ALA A 210 -15.50 -0.10 -9.00
N MET A 211 -15.45 -0.66 -7.77
CA MET A 211 -16.05 -1.94 -7.43
C MET A 211 -16.81 -1.87 -6.11
N LYS A 212 -17.70 -2.84 -5.87
CA LYS A 212 -18.33 -3.06 -4.57
C LYS A 212 -18.14 -4.50 -4.17
N PHE A 213 -17.51 -4.71 -3.05
CA PHE A 213 -17.37 -6.00 -2.39
C PHE A 213 -18.46 -6.15 -1.34
N LYS A 214 -19.09 -7.32 -1.30
CA LYS A 214 -20.01 -7.70 -0.22
C LYS A 214 -19.80 -9.15 0.15
N ASN A 215 -19.60 -9.41 1.43
CA ASN A 215 -19.70 -10.74 2.00
C ASN A 215 -20.79 -10.74 3.07
N ASP A 216 -21.69 -11.70 3.05
CA ASP A 216 -22.80 -11.85 4.02
C ASP A 216 -22.53 -12.91 5.10
N GLY A 217 -21.31 -13.41 5.17
CA GLY A 217 -20.88 -14.52 6.02
C GLY A 217 -20.81 -15.86 5.29
N SER A 218 -21.50 -16.00 4.15
CA SER A 218 -21.56 -17.22 3.35
C SER A 218 -21.22 -17.01 1.89
N ILE A 219 -21.66 -15.91 1.34
CA ILE A 219 -21.52 -15.54 -0.06
C ILE A 219 -20.70 -14.28 -0.19
N THR A 220 -19.67 -14.35 -1.03
CA THR A 220 -18.89 -13.20 -1.48
C THR A 220 -19.37 -12.75 -2.84
N THR A 221 -19.82 -11.52 -2.97
CA THR A 221 -20.20 -10.91 -4.26
C THR A 221 -19.26 -9.77 -4.59
N MET A 222 -18.74 -9.78 -5.82
CA MET A 222 -18.02 -8.65 -6.41
C MET A 222 -18.88 -8.04 -7.52
N GLN A 223 -19.05 -6.71 -7.46
CA GLN A 223 -19.71 -5.89 -8.46
C GLN A 223 -18.67 -4.96 -9.08
N LEU A 224 -18.55 -4.98 -10.40
CA LEU A 224 -17.66 -4.12 -11.20
C LEU A 224 -18.54 -3.05 -11.86
N GLU A 225 -18.26 -1.77 -11.65
CA GLU A 225 -19.12 -0.65 -12.07
C GLU A 225 -19.10 -0.37 -13.58
N GLY A 226 -18.04 -0.79 -14.28
CA GLY A 226 -17.93 -0.61 -15.73
C GLY A 226 -16.67 -1.28 -16.27
N ALA A 227 -16.85 -2.42 -16.91
CA ALA A 227 -15.78 -3.18 -17.53
C ALA A 227 -16.21 -3.67 -18.90
N LYS A 228 -15.26 -4.01 -19.78
CA LYS A 228 -15.53 -4.65 -21.08
C LYS A 228 -15.86 -6.12 -20.92
N THR A 229 -15.23 -6.75 -19.94
CA THR A 229 -15.36 -8.18 -19.64
C THR A 229 -15.25 -8.36 -18.14
N LEU A 230 -16.06 -9.22 -17.55
CA LEU A 230 -15.80 -9.74 -16.22
C LEU A 230 -14.54 -10.59 -16.31
N ASP A 231 -13.48 -10.21 -15.58
CA ASP A 231 -12.17 -10.84 -15.68
C ASP A 231 -11.57 -11.00 -14.28
N TYR A 232 -11.30 -12.24 -13.89
CA TYR A 232 -10.65 -12.50 -12.61
C TYR A 232 -9.69 -13.69 -12.70
N TYR A 233 -8.70 -13.66 -11.82
CA TYR A 233 -7.76 -14.76 -11.61
C TYR A 233 -8.07 -15.43 -10.28
N PHE A 234 -8.21 -16.76 -10.33
CA PHE A 234 -8.20 -17.62 -9.16
C PHE A 234 -6.76 -18.11 -8.92
N ILE A 235 -6.25 -17.90 -7.73
CA ILE A 235 -4.91 -18.27 -7.30
C ILE A 235 -5.03 -19.29 -6.17
N LYS A 236 -4.58 -20.53 -6.38
CA LYS A 236 -4.48 -21.52 -5.31
C LYS A 236 -3.19 -21.33 -4.52
N GLY A 237 -3.27 -21.39 -3.19
CA GLY A 237 -2.11 -21.42 -2.31
C GLY A 237 -2.43 -22.20 -1.02
N ALA A 238 -1.54 -23.08 -0.58
CA ALA A 238 -1.72 -23.80 0.69
C ALA A 238 -1.68 -22.84 1.90
N ARG A 239 -0.98 -21.72 1.77
CA ARG A 239 -0.87 -20.63 2.75
C ARG A 239 -1.03 -19.28 2.06
N LEU A 240 -1.24 -18.24 2.85
CA LEU A 240 -1.34 -16.86 2.32
C LEU A 240 -0.07 -16.41 1.59
N ASP A 241 1.12 -16.88 1.98
CA ASP A 241 2.36 -16.62 1.25
C ASP A 241 2.36 -17.19 -0.18
N ASP A 242 1.73 -18.34 -0.40
CA ASP A 242 1.60 -18.94 -1.75
C ASP A 242 0.64 -18.12 -2.61
N VAL A 243 -0.43 -17.59 -2.01
CA VAL A 243 -1.36 -16.66 -2.67
C VAL A 243 -0.64 -15.38 -3.09
N VAL A 244 0.18 -14.80 -2.20
CA VAL A 244 1.02 -13.64 -2.51
C VAL A 244 2.04 -13.95 -3.62
N ALA A 245 2.64 -15.14 -3.61
CA ALA A 245 3.53 -15.59 -4.69
C ALA A 245 2.82 -15.62 -6.04
N GLY A 246 1.60 -16.18 -6.07
CA GLY A 246 0.76 -16.21 -7.27
C GLY A 246 0.38 -14.80 -7.76
N TYR A 247 0.01 -13.91 -6.86
CA TYR A 247 -0.26 -12.51 -7.19
C TYR A 247 0.97 -11.82 -7.82
N ARG A 248 2.16 -11.98 -7.22
CA ARG A 248 3.40 -11.40 -7.75
C ARG A 248 3.84 -12.03 -9.06
N TYR A 249 3.58 -13.32 -9.26
CA TYR A 249 3.78 -13.97 -10.56
C TYR A 249 2.94 -13.31 -11.66
N LEU A 250 1.68 -13.00 -11.36
CA LEU A 250 0.77 -12.32 -12.31
C LEU A 250 1.18 -10.87 -12.55
N THR A 251 1.52 -10.13 -11.49
CA THR A 251 1.61 -8.67 -11.50
C THR A 251 3.03 -8.12 -11.44
N GLY A 252 4.03 -8.98 -11.37
CA GLY A 252 5.45 -8.63 -11.33
C GLY A 252 6.05 -8.56 -9.92
N GLU A 253 7.36 -8.63 -9.88
CA GLU A 253 8.14 -8.64 -8.65
C GLU A 253 8.11 -7.29 -7.92
N VAL A 254 8.46 -7.32 -6.65
CA VAL A 254 8.60 -6.12 -5.81
C VAL A 254 9.97 -5.50 -6.03
N SER A 255 10.03 -4.20 -6.31
CA SER A 255 11.30 -3.48 -6.38
C SER A 255 12.02 -3.50 -5.02
N LEU A 256 13.32 -3.77 -5.00
CA LEU A 256 14.12 -3.62 -3.79
C LEU A 256 14.38 -2.14 -3.54
N MET A 257 13.86 -1.64 -2.43
CA MET A 257 14.06 -0.24 -2.02
C MET A 257 15.52 0.03 -1.62
N PRO A 258 16.02 1.27 -1.80
CA PRO A 258 17.36 1.61 -1.35
C PRO A 258 17.47 1.56 0.17
N ARG A 259 18.69 1.30 0.66
CA ARG A 259 18.98 1.13 2.10
C ARG A 259 18.53 2.32 2.95
N TYR A 260 18.67 3.55 2.44
CA TYR A 260 18.30 4.77 3.17
C TYR A 260 16.79 4.87 3.48
N LEU A 261 15.93 4.21 2.71
CA LEU A 261 14.48 4.20 2.97
C LEU A 261 14.14 3.55 4.32
N PHE A 262 14.99 2.63 4.79
CA PHE A 262 14.77 1.92 6.06
C PHE A 262 15.25 2.71 7.28
N GLY A 263 15.90 3.86 7.09
CA GLY A 263 16.19 4.85 8.13
C GLY A 263 14.96 5.70 8.48
N TYR A 264 15.20 6.86 9.08
CA TYR A 264 14.16 7.81 9.45
C TYR A 264 13.99 8.91 8.39
N THR A 265 12.76 9.22 8.07
CA THR A 265 12.37 10.32 7.18
C THR A 265 11.62 11.39 7.95
N GLN A 266 12.15 12.62 7.95
CA GLN A 266 11.50 13.80 8.51
C GLN A 266 10.76 14.56 7.43
N SER A 267 9.50 14.85 7.67
CA SER A 267 8.62 15.66 6.84
C SER A 267 7.69 16.50 7.70
N LYS A 268 7.14 17.54 7.14
CA LYS A 268 5.96 18.29 7.62
C LYS A 268 5.30 19.02 6.45
N GLU A 269 4.07 19.38 6.56
CA GLU A 269 3.39 20.35 5.74
C GLU A 269 3.57 21.74 6.41
N ARG A 270 4.51 22.60 5.98
CA ARG A 270 5.62 22.35 5.07
C ARG A 270 6.86 23.15 5.50
N TYR A 271 8.02 22.82 4.98
CA TYR A 271 9.19 23.69 5.00
C TYR A 271 9.01 24.77 3.92
N VAL A 272 9.31 26.01 4.27
CA VAL A 272 8.94 27.18 3.44
C VAL A 272 10.12 27.78 2.67
N SER A 273 11.33 27.27 2.86
CA SER A 273 12.54 27.74 2.19
C SER A 273 13.64 26.69 2.21
N SER A 274 14.67 26.89 1.37
CA SER A 274 15.90 26.10 1.41
C SER A 274 16.56 26.16 2.80
N ASP A 275 16.59 27.32 3.43
CA ASP A 275 17.19 27.50 4.74
C ASP A 275 16.43 26.74 5.83
N ASP A 276 15.11 26.68 5.76
CA ASP A 276 14.29 25.94 6.73
C ASP A 276 14.61 24.44 6.69
N ILE A 277 14.74 23.85 5.50
CA ILE A 277 15.15 22.44 5.29
C ILE A 277 16.57 22.22 5.84
N ILE A 278 17.53 23.05 5.40
CA ILE A 278 18.94 22.89 5.75
C ILE A 278 19.15 23.06 7.26
N ASN A 279 18.52 24.06 7.88
CA ASN A 279 18.65 24.29 9.32
C ASN A 279 18.01 23.18 10.15
N THR A 280 16.86 22.65 9.70
CA THR A 280 16.24 21.48 10.33
C THR A 280 17.18 20.27 10.30
N LEU A 281 17.79 19.98 9.15
CA LEU A 281 18.70 18.86 9.03
C LEU A 281 19.99 19.05 9.84
N LYS A 282 20.55 20.28 9.87
CA LYS A 282 21.68 20.63 10.74
C LYS A 282 21.36 20.40 12.22
N GLU A 283 20.13 20.72 12.65
CA GLU A 283 19.72 20.51 14.05
C GLU A 283 19.61 19.01 14.40
N TYR A 284 19.14 18.14 13.47
CA TYR A 284 19.21 16.70 13.65
C TYR A 284 20.65 16.23 13.85
N ARG A 285 21.60 16.67 12.99
CA ARG A 285 23.02 16.34 13.10
C ARG A 285 23.63 16.87 14.39
N ARG A 286 23.35 18.13 14.78
CA ARG A 286 23.84 18.74 16.03
C ARG A 286 23.40 17.96 17.27
N ARG A 287 22.20 17.40 17.24
CA ARG A 287 21.63 16.58 18.33
C ARG A 287 22.03 15.10 18.23
N HIS A 288 22.80 14.70 17.24
CA HIS A 288 23.14 13.30 16.96
C HIS A 288 21.93 12.39 16.86
N VAL A 289 20.82 12.90 16.34
CA VAL A 289 19.61 12.12 16.05
C VAL A 289 19.71 11.57 14.63
N PRO A 290 19.67 10.25 14.45
CA PRO A 290 19.77 9.63 13.12
C PRO A 290 18.65 10.08 12.18
N ILE A 291 19.02 10.36 10.92
CA ILE A 291 18.08 10.70 9.86
C ILE A 291 18.71 10.41 8.49
N ASP A 292 17.95 9.82 7.59
CA ASP A 292 18.38 9.52 6.20
C ASP A 292 17.74 10.43 5.16
N MET A 293 16.51 10.94 5.39
CA MET A 293 15.80 11.70 4.37
C MET A 293 14.99 12.85 4.97
N ILE A 294 14.98 13.97 4.25
CA ILE A 294 14.11 15.12 4.53
C ILE A 294 13.26 15.42 3.31
N VAL A 295 12.06 15.96 3.51
CA VAL A 295 11.05 16.10 2.45
C VAL A 295 10.69 17.55 2.22
N GLN A 296 10.71 17.99 0.96
CA GLN A 296 10.07 19.22 0.52
C GLN A 296 8.65 18.89 0.07
N ASP A 297 7.69 19.37 0.83
CA ASP A 297 6.27 19.21 0.53
C ASP A 297 5.77 20.30 -0.44
N TRP A 298 4.50 20.24 -0.80
CA TRP A 298 3.81 21.08 -1.79
C TRP A 298 3.96 22.62 -1.56
N ASN A 299 3.40 23.40 -2.48
CA ASN A 299 3.37 24.87 -2.44
C ASN A 299 4.74 25.54 -2.34
N TYR A 300 5.76 24.92 -2.96
CA TYR A 300 7.08 25.53 -3.20
C TYR A 300 7.10 26.31 -4.52
N TRP A 301 6.06 26.21 -5.32
CA TRP A 301 5.94 26.85 -6.63
C TRP A 301 5.74 28.38 -6.56
N PRO A 302 6.13 29.12 -7.62
CA PRO A 302 6.01 30.58 -7.63
C PRO A 302 4.56 31.06 -7.86
N GLU A 303 3.73 30.25 -8.55
CA GLU A 303 2.37 30.55 -8.95
C GLU A 303 1.57 29.28 -9.23
N GLY A 304 0.26 29.38 -9.34
CA GLY A 304 -0.63 28.29 -9.73
C GLY A 304 -0.68 27.14 -8.74
N TRP A 305 -0.94 25.94 -9.26
CA TRP A 305 -1.03 24.70 -8.52
C TRP A 305 -0.27 23.59 -9.23
N GLY A 306 0.45 22.74 -8.47
CA GLY A 306 1.19 21.60 -9.02
C GLY A 306 2.31 21.95 -10.00
N TYR A 307 2.74 23.21 -10.05
CA TYR A 307 3.80 23.69 -10.92
C TYR A 307 5.15 23.13 -10.48
N MET A 308 5.77 22.30 -11.29
CA MET A 308 7.08 21.70 -10.99
C MET A 308 8.21 22.71 -11.19
N LYS A 309 8.15 23.80 -10.42
CA LYS A 309 9.19 24.83 -10.37
C LYS A 309 9.27 25.43 -8.98
N MET A 310 10.49 25.52 -8.46
CA MET A 310 10.70 26.15 -7.17
C MET A 310 10.67 27.68 -7.26
N ASN A 311 9.99 28.31 -6.30
CA ASN A 311 9.95 29.77 -6.19
C ASN A 311 11.33 30.32 -5.88
N PRO A 312 11.97 31.09 -6.79
CA PRO A 312 13.36 31.53 -6.63
C PRO A 312 13.57 32.46 -5.43
N LYS A 313 12.50 33.06 -4.90
CA LYS A 313 12.58 33.91 -3.69
C LYS A 313 12.93 33.09 -2.44
N TYR A 314 12.42 31.85 -2.34
CA TYR A 314 12.58 31.01 -1.17
C TYR A 314 13.54 29.83 -1.43
N TYR A 315 13.68 29.46 -2.69
CA TYR A 315 14.54 28.37 -3.17
C TYR A 315 15.41 28.87 -4.33
N PRO A 316 16.40 29.72 -4.05
CA PRO A 316 17.15 30.41 -5.09
C PRO A 316 17.97 29.48 -6.01
N SER A 317 18.29 28.28 -5.52
CA SER A 317 18.99 27.24 -6.28
C SER A 317 18.59 25.86 -5.77
N PRO A 318 17.73 25.12 -6.51
CA PRO A 318 17.39 23.72 -6.19
C PRO A 318 18.63 22.84 -6.08
N LYS A 319 19.64 23.07 -6.95
CA LYS A 319 20.91 22.33 -6.90
C LYS A 319 21.66 22.59 -5.59
N ALA A 320 21.80 23.83 -5.18
CA ALA A 320 22.50 24.16 -3.94
C ALA A 320 21.77 23.61 -2.69
N LEU A 321 20.44 23.54 -2.75
CA LEU A 321 19.64 22.87 -1.71
C LEU A 321 20.00 21.37 -1.65
N ALA A 322 19.93 20.66 -2.78
CA ALA A 322 20.26 19.24 -2.83
C ALA A 322 21.72 18.97 -2.41
N ASP A 323 22.68 19.74 -2.91
CA ASP A 323 24.10 19.64 -2.53
C ASP A 323 24.29 19.84 -1.01
N SER A 324 23.56 20.79 -0.41
CA SER A 324 23.61 21.05 1.02
C SER A 324 23.04 19.88 1.85
N VAL A 325 21.94 19.31 1.42
CA VAL A 325 21.35 18.13 2.04
C VAL A 325 22.30 16.94 1.95
N HIS A 326 22.89 16.70 0.78
CA HIS A 326 23.87 15.63 0.55
C HIS A 326 25.15 15.83 1.38
N SER A 327 25.63 17.07 1.55
CA SER A 327 26.80 17.36 2.40
C SER A 327 26.58 16.99 3.87
N LEU A 328 25.30 16.94 4.30
CA LEU A 328 24.86 16.47 5.62
C LEU A 328 24.53 14.97 5.63
N ASN A 329 24.91 14.22 4.58
CA ASN A 329 24.65 12.78 4.43
C ASN A 329 23.17 12.42 4.58
N ALA A 330 22.29 13.19 3.94
CA ALA A 330 20.86 12.88 3.85
C ALA A 330 20.38 12.92 2.41
N LYS A 331 19.20 12.40 2.16
CA LYS A 331 18.49 12.38 0.88
C LYS A 331 17.36 13.41 0.90
N LEU A 332 17.03 13.93 -0.28
CA LEU A 332 15.98 14.92 -0.48
C LEU A 332 14.84 14.35 -1.33
N MET A 333 13.66 14.24 -0.74
CA MET A 333 12.41 13.92 -1.43
C MET A 333 11.64 15.21 -1.76
N VAL A 334 10.92 15.23 -2.88
CA VAL A 334 10.04 16.34 -3.26
C VAL A 334 8.64 15.86 -3.62
N SER A 335 7.64 16.62 -3.18
CA SER A 335 6.24 16.42 -3.55
C SER A 335 5.99 16.92 -4.98
N ILE A 336 5.40 16.08 -5.83
CA ILE A 336 4.99 16.40 -7.20
C ILE A 336 3.52 16.03 -7.40
N TRP A 337 2.81 16.82 -8.19
CA TRP A 337 1.37 16.72 -8.35
C TRP A 337 0.98 16.45 -9.80
N PRO A 338 -0.04 15.61 -10.08
CA PRO A 338 -0.40 15.23 -11.45
C PRO A 338 -1.38 16.20 -12.12
N ASN A 339 -1.81 17.26 -11.44
CA ASN A 339 -2.88 18.17 -11.85
C ASN A 339 -2.41 19.64 -11.85
N PRO A 340 -1.46 20.02 -12.73
CA PRO A 340 -0.99 21.38 -12.84
C PRO A 340 -2.13 22.31 -13.30
N GLN A 341 -2.31 23.44 -12.59
CA GLN A 341 -3.36 24.43 -12.87
C GLN A 341 -2.82 25.84 -12.73
N TRP A 342 -3.30 26.75 -13.57
CA TRP A 342 -2.99 28.19 -13.53
C TRP A 342 -1.48 28.47 -13.57
N CYS A 343 -0.74 27.69 -14.34
CA CYS A 343 0.69 27.79 -14.50
C CYS A 343 1.10 27.45 -15.95
N PRO A 344 2.32 27.85 -16.39
CA PRO A 344 2.80 27.61 -17.76
C PRO A 344 2.79 26.14 -18.16
N GLU A 345 3.06 25.22 -17.25
CA GLU A 345 3.01 23.79 -17.53
C GLU A 345 1.61 23.31 -17.89
N ALA A 346 0.57 23.79 -17.17
CA ALA A 346 -0.80 23.46 -17.48
C ALA A 346 -1.18 23.86 -18.91
N GLU A 347 -0.77 25.06 -19.34
CA GLU A 347 -1.01 25.53 -20.70
C GLU A 347 -0.22 24.71 -21.74
N ASP A 348 1.02 24.32 -21.44
CA ASP A 348 1.81 23.50 -22.35
C ASP A 348 1.19 22.10 -22.54
N PHE A 349 0.74 21.46 -21.45
CA PHE A 349 0.01 20.19 -21.54
C PHE A 349 -1.29 20.31 -22.35
N LYS A 350 -2.08 21.38 -22.15
CA LYS A 350 -3.31 21.65 -22.90
C LYS A 350 -3.01 21.85 -24.39
N ASN A 351 -2.03 22.68 -24.72
CA ASN A 351 -1.64 22.96 -26.10
C ASN A 351 -1.14 21.71 -26.85
N ARG A 352 -0.63 20.72 -26.15
CA ARG A 352 -0.19 19.42 -26.70
C ARG A 352 -1.31 18.37 -26.76
N GLY A 353 -2.50 18.66 -26.25
CA GLY A 353 -3.58 17.68 -26.12
C GLY A 353 -3.23 16.54 -25.15
N MET A 354 -2.48 16.84 -24.10
CA MET A 354 -1.98 15.90 -23.09
C MET A 354 -2.68 16.08 -21.73
N MET A 355 -3.83 16.78 -21.69
CA MET A 355 -4.69 16.93 -20.51
C MET A 355 -5.98 16.15 -20.67
N LEU A 356 -6.44 15.59 -19.59
CA LEU A 356 -7.78 15.05 -19.41
C LEU A 356 -8.70 16.13 -18.79
N GLU A 357 -9.97 15.80 -18.59
CA GLU A 357 -10.90 16.65 -17.83
C GLU A 357 -10.38 16.94 -16.42
N HIS A 358 -10.82 18.05 -15.83
CA HIS A 358 -10.44 18.51 -14.49
C HIS A 358 -8.94 18.80 -14.31
N ASP A 359 -8.28 19.25 -15.38
CA ASP A 359 -6.86 19.67 -15.37
C ASP A 359 -5.87 18.58 -14.88
N VAL A 360 -6.14 17.34 -15.23
CA VAL A 360 -5.25 16.21 -14.91
C VAL A 360 -4.49 15.80 -16.16
N TYR A 361 -3.16 15.60 -16.08
CA TYR A 361 -2.42 15.17 -17.26
C TYR A 361 -2.78 13.72 -17.65
N ASP A 362 -2.75 13.40 -18.95
CA ASP A 362 -3.13 12.09 -19.47
C ASP A 362 -2.05 11.04 -19.22
N VAL A 363 -2.12 10.35 -18.07
CA VAL A 363 -1.19 9.26 -17.71
C VAL A 363 -1.28 8.06 -18.64
N PHE A 364 -2.39 7.88 -19.37
CA PHE A 364 -2.58 6.74 -20.28
C PHE A 364 -1.81 6.95 -21.60
N ASN A 365 -1.48 8.19 -21.92
CA ASN A 365 -0.63 8.55 -23.06
C ASN A 365 0.86 8.46 -22.68
N PRO A 366 1.64 7.55 -23.30
CA PRO A 366 3.08 7.42 -23.01
C PRO A 366 3.87 8.70 -23.23
N GLU A 367 3.52 9.50 -24.26
CA GLU A 367 4.21 10.76 -24.53
C GLU A 367 3.89 11.82 -23.46
N ALA A 368 2.66 11.82 -22.89
CA ALA A 368 2.34 12.71 -21.78
C ALA A 368 3.09 12.32 -20.50
N ARG A 369 3.26 11.02 -20.21
CA ARG A 369 4.11 10.57 -19.09
C ARG A 369 5.57 11.01 -19.26
N LYS A 370 6.10 10.90 -20.49
CA LYS A 370 7.46 11.34 -20.82
C LYS A 370 7.63 12.85 -20.70
N HIS A 371 6.59 13.57 -21.11
CA HIS A 371 6.56 15.03 -21.00
C HIS A 371 6.49 15.47 -19.53
N TYR A 372 5.64 14.85 -18.72
CA TYR A 372 5.60 15.08 -17.28
C TYR A 372 6.97 14.82 -16.62
N TRP A 373 7.61 13.69 -16.97
CA TRP A 373 8.96 13.40 -16.49
C TRP A 373 9.97 14.47 -16.90
N SER A 374 9.86 15.06 -18.08
CA SER A 374 10.80 16.10 -18.51
C SER A 374 10.83 17.31 -17.58
N TYR A 375 9.68 17.72 -17.02
CA TYR A 375 9.61 18.76 -15.99
C TYR A 375 10.24 18.29 -14.69
N ALA A 376 9.84 17.15 -14.16
CA ALA A 376 10.41 16.58 -12.93
C ALA A 376 11.94 16.37 -13.05
N LYS A 377 12.41 15.91 -14.20
CA LYS A 377 13.84 15.76 -14.49
C LYS A 377 14.58 17.09 -14.43
N ASN A 378 14.09 18.09 -15.16
CA ASN A 378 14.81 19.35 -15.32
C ASN A 378 14.87 20.14 -14.01
N GLU A 379 13.77 20.22 -13.29
CA GLU A 379 13.69 21.01 -12.05
C GLU A 379 14.28 20.29 -10.83
N PHE A 380 14.16 18.94 -10.75
CA PHE A 380 14.51 18.21 -9.52
C PHE A 380 15.58 17.15 -9.76
N TYR A 381 15.36 16.17 -10.64
CA TYR A 381 16.26 15.03 -10.78
C TYR A 381 17.67 15.47 -11.18
N SER A 382 17.79 16.33 -12.20
CA SER A 382 19.09 16.87 -12.67
C SER A 382 19.74 17.82 -11.68
N GLN A 383 18.98 18.31 -10.70
CA GLN A 383 19.47 19.14 -9.62
C GLN A 383 19.93 18.31 -8.40
N GLY A 384 19.69 17.00 -8.38
CA GLY A 384 20.18 16.10 -7.34
C GLY A 384 19.13 15.61 -6.35
N PHE A 385 17.84 15.86 -6.58
CA PHE A 385 16.77 15.29 -5.73
C PHE A 385 16.74 13.77 -5.86
N ASP A 386 16.42 13.08 -4.76
CA ASP A 386 16.63 11.64 -4.63
C ASP A 386 15.37 10.80 -4.75
N ALA A 387 14.23 11.34 -4.36
CA ALA A 387 12.99 10.59 -4.23
C ALA A 387 11.76 11.46 -4.56
N TRP A 388 10.67 10.81 -4.89
CA TRP A 388 9.41 11.43 -5.29
C TRP A 388 8.33 11.17 -4.26
N TRP A 389 7.50 12.19 -4.01
CA TRP A 389 6.24 12.06 -3.33
C TRP A 389 5.13 12.45 -4.31
N CYS A 390 4.50 11.45 -4.91
CA CYS A 390 3.39 11.60 -5.85
C CYS A 390 2.09 11.73 -5.06
N ASP A 391 1.81 12.96 -4.61
CA ASP A 391 0.57 13.28 -3.92
C ASP A 391 -0.60 13.40 -4.91
N SER A 392 -1.84 13.29 -4.43
CA SER A 392 -3.06 13.33 -5.25
C SER A 392 -3.03 12.38 -6.46
N SER A 393 -2.48 11.18 -6.29
CA SER A 393 -2.31 10.22 -7.39
C SER A 393 -3.54 9.39 -7.71
N GLU A 394 -4.69 9.66 -7.11
CA GLU A 394 -6.01 9.09 -7.42
C GLU A 394 -6.67 9.57 -8.73
N PRO A 395 -6.62 10.79 -9.32
CA PRO A 395 -6.02 12.09 -9.01
C PRO A 395 -7.04 13.16 -8.55
N LEU A 396 -8.27 12.79 -8.29
CA LEU A 396 -9.38 13.67 -7.91
C LEU A 396 -10.13 13.09 -6.71
N ASP A 397 -10.58 13.97 -5.84
CA ASP A 397 -11.37 13.63 -4.65
C ASP A 397 -12.75 14.26 -4.73
N GLY A 398 -13.79 13.49 -5.04
CA GLY A 398 -15.15 13.96 -5.18
C GLY A 398 -15.79 14.44 -3.88
N ASP A 399 -15.32 13.97 -2.75
CA ASP A 399 -15.89 14.28 -1.41
C ASP A 399 -14.97 15.15 -0.53
N TRP A 400 -13.75 15.46 -0.97
CA TRP A 400 -12.75 16.11 -0.13
C TRP A 400 -13.08 17.57 0.18
N ASN A 401 -13.44 18.34 -0.85
CA ASN A 401 -13.66 19.78 -0.74
C ASN A 401 -15.13 20.15 -0.66
N ARG A 402 -16.00 19.23 -0.25
CA ARG A 402 -17.43 19.47 -0.17
C ARG A 402 -17.92 19.35 1.25
N ILE A 403 -18.77 20.30 1.61
CA ILE A 403 -19.66 20.18 2.75
C ILE A 403 -20.93 19.52 2.22
N PRO A 404 -21.54 18.56 2.95
CA PRO A 404 -22.82 18.02 2.54
C PRO A 404 -23.80 19.16 2.38
N SER A 405 -24.16 19.49 1.14
CA SER A 405 -25.20 20.45 0.93
C SER A 405 -26.54 19.73 0.98
N HIS A 406 -27.54 20.40 1.55
CA HIS A 406 -28.93 19.93 1.52
C HIS A 406 -29.56 19.97 0.12
N SER A 407 -28.76 20.22 -0.92
CA SER A 407 -29.23 20.44 -2.28
C SER A 407 -29.53 19.16 -3.07
N LEU A 408 -28.97 18.02 -2.71
CA LEU A 408 -29.48 16.73 -3.20
C LEU A 408 -30.54 16.24 -2.21
N LYS A 409 -31.73 16.79 -2.35
CA LYS A 409 -32.88 16.37 -1.54
C LYS A 409 -33.37 14.97 -1.93
N ASP A 410 -32.67 13.96 -1.41
CA ASP A 410 -33.38 12.75 -1.05
C ASP A 410 -33.83 12.93 0.41
N GLU A 411 -35.04 13.35 0.62
CA GLU A 411 -35.64 13.67 1.93
C GLU A 411 -35.60 12.48 2.91
N ASN A 412 -35.25 11.29 2.41
CA ASN A 412 -35.22 10.03 3.14
C ASN A 412 -33.79 9.54 3.49
N LYS A 413 -32.74 10.21 3.05
CA LYS A 413 -31.37 9.87 3.43
C LYS A 413 -30.73 11.01 4.20
N PRO A 414 -30.41 10.81 5.49
CA PRO A 414 -29.54 11.76 6.17
C PRO A 414 -28.18 11.73 5.50
N TYR A 415 -27.79 12.82 4.85
CA TYR A 415 -26.44 13.01 4.33
C TYR A 415 -25.48 13.10 5.50
N GLY A 416 -24.95 11.94 5.93
CA GLY A 416 -23.83 11.87 6.86
C GLY A 416 -22.56 11.68 6.05
N TRP A 417 -21.51 12.42 6.35
CA TRP A 417 -20.17 12.15 5.84
C TRP A 417 -19.65 10.76 6.26
N ASP A 418 -20.32 10.09 7.18
CA ASP A 418 -20.08 8.70 7.56
C ASP A 418 -20.74 7.70 6.58
N ASP A 419 -21.54 8.17 5.60
CA ASP A 419 -22.12 7.34 4.56
C ASP A 419 -21.07 7.00 3.49
N GLN A 420 -20.50 5.81 3.61
CA GLN A 420 -19.47 5.31 2.70
C GLN A 420 -19.97 5.14 1.26
N GLU A 421 -21.23 4.76 1.06
CA GLU A 421 -21.83 4.61 -0.28
C GLU A 421 -21.95 5.96 -0.98
N TYR A 422 -22.35 6.99 -0.25
CA TYR A 422 -22.45 8.36 -0.78
C TYR A 422 -21.08 8.90 -1.21
N ARG A 423 -20.06 8.78 -0.35
CA ARG A 423 -18.69 9.20 -0.67
C ARG A 423 -18.11 8.42 -1.85
N TRP A 424 -18.37 7.10 -1.88
CA TRP A 424 -17.98 6.25 -3.00
C TRP A 424 -18.60 6.72 -4.31
N GLN A 425 -19.89 7.05 -4.30
CA GLN A 425 -20.58 7.55 -5.49
C GLN A 425 -19.95 8.85 -6.00
N LEU A 426 -19.66 9.82 -5.10
CA LEU A 426 -19.04 11.10 -5.48
C LEU A 426 -17.66 10.89 -6.11
N ASN A 427 -16.82 10.05 -5.51
CA ASN A 427 -15.48 9.78 -6.02
C ASN A 427 -15.51 8.98 -7.33
N LYS A 428 -16.37 7.97 -7.41
CA LYS A 428 -16.59 7.19 -8.64
C LYS A 428 -17.00 8.09 -9.82
N ASP A 429 -17.92 9.01 -9.59
CA ASP A 429 -18.45 9.86 -10.65
C ASP A 429 -17.40 10.83 -11.18
N VAL A 430 -16.67 11.55 -10.31
CA VAL A 430 -15.66 12.51 -10.76
C VAL A 430 -14.47 11.80 -11.44
N LEU A 431 -14.06 10.63 -10.93
CA LEU A 431 -13.00 9.85 -11.55
C LEU A 431 -13.44 9.25 -12.90
N SER A 432 -14.70 8.80 -12.98
CA SER A 432 -15.24 8.29 -14.26
C SER A 432 -15.42 9.40 -15.30
N GLU A 433 -15.79 10.60 -14.88
CA GLU A 433 -15.86 11.76 -15.78
C GLU A 433 -14.49 12.13 -16.36
N ALA A 434 -13.45 12.17 -15.51
CA ALA A 434 -12.12 12.57 -15.93
C ALA A 434 -11.37 11.48 -16.72
N LEU A 435 -11.47 10.23 -16.27
CA LEU A 435 -10.61 9.14 -16.72
C LEU A 435 -11.33 8.14 -17.64
N GLY A 436 -12.68 8.17 -17.64
CA GLY A 436 -13.52 7.11 -18.19
C GLY A 436 -13.74 5.97 -17.19
N VAL A 437 -14.98 5.41 -17.17
CA VAL A 437 -15.42 4.44 -16.16
C VAL A 437 -14.51 3.21 -16.08
N GLU A 438 -14.04 2.71 -17.23
CA GLU A 438 -13.19 1.50 -17.33
C GLU A 438 -11.79 1.69 -16.78
N ARG A 439 -11.36 2.94 -16.54
CA ARG A 439 -10.00 3.30 -16.11
C ARG A 439 -9.97 4.13 -14.85
N SER A 440 -11.12 4.34 -14.22
CA SER A 440 -11.30 5.28 -13.09
C SER A 440 -10.42 4.98 -11.87
N SER A 441 -9.90 3.77 -11.73
CA SER A 441 -9.01 3.36 -10.62
C SER A 441 -7.54 3.14 -11.04
N LEU A 442 -7.17 3.37 -12.31
CA LEU A 442 -5.85 3.01 -12.84
C LEU A 442 -4.81 4.13 -12.80
N TYR A 443 -5.21 5.36 -12.49
CA TYR A 443 -4.35 6.54 -12.64
C TYR A 443 -3.00 6.37 -11.95
N SER A 444 -3.01 5.98 -10.68
CA SER A 444 -1.80 5.84 -9.86
C SER A 444 -0.80 4.81 -10.42
N LEU A 445 -1.30 3.70 -10.98
CA LEU A 445 -0.46 2.69 -11.62
C LEU A 445 0.34 3.29 -12.78
N TYR A 446 -0.35 4.00 -13.69
CA TYR A 446 0.28 4.59 -14.87
C TYR A 446 1.15 5.81 -14.53
N HIS A 447 0.77 6.57 -13.50
CA HIS A 447 1.61 7.67 -13.00
C HIS A 447 2.92 7.15 -12.42
N SER A 448 2.85 6.13 -11.55
CA SER A 448 4.04 5.47 -10.99
C SER A 448 4.90 4.79 -12.05
N MET A 449 4.27 4.15 -13.04
CA MET A 449 4.95 3.61 -14.23
C MET A 449 5.75 4.72 -14.95
N GLY A 450 5.10 5.87 -15.20
CA GLY A 450 5.73 6.99 -15.90
C GLY A 450 6.97 7.52 -15.19
N ILE A 451 6.90 7.70 -13.86
CA ILE A 451 8.05 8.12 -13.05
C ILE A 451 9.16 7.06 -13.08
N TYR A 452 8.80 5.79 -12.81
CA TYR A 452 9.77 4.70 -12.71
C TYR A 452 10.51 4.45 -14.03
N GLU A 453 9.77 4.25 -15.12
CA GLU A 453 10.37 3.89 -16.41
C GLU A 453 11.24 5.01 -16.98
N ASN A 454 10.79 6.26 -16.87
CA ASN A 454 11.56 7.39 -17.36
C ASN A 454 12.80 7.66 -16.49
N GLN A 455 12.72 7.57 -15.17
CA GLN A 455 13.92 7.67 -14.32
C GLN A 455 14.89 6.52 -14.60
N ARG A 456 14.40 5.29 -14.77
CA ARG A 456 15.26 4.13 -15.13
C ARG A 456 15.96 4.34 -16.47
N ALA A 457 15.25 4.88 -17.46
CA ALA A 457 15.83 5.19 -18.78
C ALA A 457 16.93 6.27 -18.69
N GLU A 458 16.75 7.27 -17.82
CA GLU A 458 17.71 8.34 -17.59
C GLU A 458 18.92 7.90 -16.74
N ALA A 459 18.64 7.25 -15.61
CA ALA A 459 19.67 6.85 -14.63
C ALA A 459 20.38 5.55 -15.00
N GLY A 460 19.86 4.76 -15.95
CA GLY A 460 20.31 3.39 -16.15
C GLY A 460 20.17 2.57 -14.85
N ASN A 461 21.29 2.03 -14.37
CA ASN A 461 21.30 1.24 -13.13
C ASN A 461 21.81 2.00 -11.90
N THR A 462 22.09 3.30 -12.00
CA THR A 462 22.88 4.02 -10.99
C THR A 462 22.10 4.45 -9.76
N LYS A 463 20.76 4.56 -9.85
CA LYS A 463 19.93 5.06 -8.74
C LYS A 463 18.56 4.39 -8.71
N ARG A 464 18.17 3.83 -7.57
CA ARG A 464 16.84 3.25 -7.36
C ARG A 464 15.76 4.33 -7.31
N VAL A 465 14.61 4.02 -7.88
CA VAL A 465 13.42 4.87 -7.78
C VAL A 465 12.76 4.66 -6.42
N VAL A 466 12.46 5.74 -5.73
CA VAL A 466 11.59 5.78 -4.55
C VAL A 466 10.42 6.68 -4.87
N ASN A 467 9.23 6.14 -4.82
CA ASN A 467 7.99 6.83 -5.14
C ASN A 467 6.97 6.62 -4.00
N LEU A 468 6.89 7.61 -3.10
CA LEU A 468 5.82 7.67 -2.11
C LEU A 468 4.54 8.16 -2.81
N THR A 469 3.46 7.38 -2.78
CA THR A 469 2.25 7.67 -3.55
C THR A 469 0.99 7.47 -2.71
N ARG A 470 -0.01 8.37 -2.87
CA ARG A 470 -1.24 8.32 -2.06
C ARG A 470 -2.20 7.22 -2.50
N SER A 471 -2.15 6.84 -3.75
CA SER A 471 -3.04 5.83 -4.34
C SER A 471 -2.28 4.65 -4.92
N THR A 472 -2.99 3.57 -5.22
CA THR A 472 -2.40 2.34 -5.73
C THR A 472 -3.33 1.60 -6.69
N TYR A 473 -2.76 0.65 -7.43
CA TYR A 473 -3.49 -0.40 -8.12
C TYR A 473 -2.63 -1.69 -8.20
N ALA A 474 -3.25 -2.81 -8.58
CA ALA A 474 -2.54 -4.08 -8.73
C ALA A 474 -1.33 -3.95 -9.67
N GLY A 475 -0.20 -4.49 -9.28
CA GLY A 475 1.05 -4.44 -10.06
C GLY A 475 1.91 -3.20 -9.79
N GLN A 476 1.45 -2.23 -9.01
CA GLN A 476 2.22 -1.01 -8.75
C GLN A 476 3.49 -1.24 -7.92
N GLN A 477 3.56 -2.34 -7.16
CA GLN A 477 4.75 -2.73 -6.36
C GLN A 477 6.05 -2.84 -7.18
N ARG A 478 5.96 -3.03 -8.50
CA ARG A 478 7.13 -3.12 -9.38
C ARG A 478 7.76 -1.78 -9.73
N TYR A 479 7.09 -0.67 -9.38
CA TYR A 479 7.51 0.69 -9.76
C TYR A 479 8.12 1.50 -8.58
N GLY A 480 8.78 0.82 -7.64
CA GLY A 480 9.48 1.47 -6.54
C GLY A 480 8.55 2.27 -5.62
N THR A 481 7.34 1.79 -5.38
CA THR A 481 6.30 2.51 -4.66
C THR A 481 6.23 2.16 -3.19
N VAL A 482 5.99 3.17 -2.36
CA VAL A 482 5.51 3.10 -0.98
C VAL A 482 4.16 3.82 -0.95
N VAL A 483 3.13 3.21 -0.36
CA VAL A 483 1.81 3.84 -0.23
C VAL A 483 1.60 4.32 1.19
N TRP A 484 0.95 5.49 1.36
CA TRP A 484 0.46 5.91 2.67
C TRP A 484 -1.06 6.08 2.64
N ASN A 485 -1.66 6.12 3.79
CA ASN A 485 -3.12 6.12 3.94
C ASN A 485 -3.78 7.51 3.85
N GLY A 486 -3.10 8.50 3.26
CA GLY A 486 -3.64 9.85 3.06
C GLY A 486 -3.67 10.70 4.32
N ASP A 487 -4.47 11.77 4.28
CA ASP A 487 -4.50 12.87 5.25
C ASP A 487 -5.39 12.53 6.46
N THR A 488 -4.93 11.61 7.30
CA THR A 488 -5.67 11.18 8.49
C THR A 488 -5.74 12.27 9.56
N HIS A 489 -6.76 12.22 10.40
CA HIS A 489 -6.87 13.12 11.56
C HIS A 489 -6.38 12.45 12.85
N ALA A 490 -5.79 13.24 13.73
CA ALA A 490 -5.28 12.78 15.02
C ALA A 490 -6.41 12.53 16.00
N SER A 491 -6.76 11.28 16.18
CA SER A 491 -7.65 10.76 17.22
C SER A 491 -7.29 9.30 17.50
N TRP A 492 -7.54 8.84 18.72
CA TRP A 492 -7.30 7.45 19.08
C TRP A 492 -8.13 6.46 18.24
N LYS A 493 -9.33 6.88 17.82
CA LYS A 493 -10.18 6.10 16.90
C LYS A 493 -9.50 5.96 15.54
N SER A 494 -9.04 7.06 14.94
CA SER A 494 -8.33 7.05 13.66
C SER A 494 -7.06 6.20 13.74
N PHE A 495 -6.30 6.29 14.83
CA PHE A 495 -5.10 5.46 15.03
C PHE A 495 -5.44 3.97 14.95
N ARG A 496 -6.48 3.54 15.69
CA ARG A 496 -6.93 2.13 15.64
C ARG A 496 -7.34 1.67 14.24
N GLN A 497 -7.98 2.54 13.46
CA GLN A 497 -8.42 2.24 12.10
C GLN A 497 -7.26 2.11 11.09
N GLN A 498 -6.17 2.83 11.32
CA GLN A 498 -5.00 2.82 10.43
C GLN A 498 -4.27 1.48 10.45
N ILE A 499 -4.23 0.76 11.57
CA ILE A 499 -3.51 -0.51 11.68
C ILE A 499 -4.11 -1.58 10.75
N PRO A 500 -5.39 -1.96 10.86
CA PRO A 500 -5.99 -2.94 9.95
C PRO A 500 -6.01 -2.46 8.48
N SER A 501 -6.07 -1.15 8.25
CA SER A 501 -5.97 -0.55 6.92
C SER A 501 -4.65 -0.92 6.22
N GLY A 502 -3.51 -0.71 6.90
CA GLY A 502 -2.20 -1.08 6.37
C GLY A 502 -2.00 -2.58 6.26
N LEU A 503 -2.50 -3.34 7.23
CA LEU A 503 -2.40 -4.80 7.21
C LEU A 503 -3.15 -5.43 6.04
N ASN A 504 -4.36 -4.96 5.72
CA ASN A 504 -5.11 -5.39 4.54
C ASN A 504 -4.40 -5.02 3.24
N TYR A 505 -3.83 -3.81 3.16
CA TYR A 505 -3.03 -3.42 2.00
C TYR A 505 -1.83 -4.37 1.79
N MET A 506 -1.05 -4.62 2.83
CA MET A 506 0.13 -5.48 2.73
C MET A 506 -0.21 -6.96 2.50
N ALA A 507 -1.37 -7.41 2.94
CA ALA A 507 -1.86 -8.77 2.68
C ALA A 507 -2.10 -9.05 1.18
N THR A 508 -2.31 -8.03 0.36
CA THR A 508 -2.48 -8.19 -1.09
C THR A 508 -1.20 -8.55 -1.84
N GLY A 509 -0.04 -8.48 -1.20
CA GLY A 509 1.28 -8.71 -1.82
C GLY A 509 2.04 -7.43 -2.17
N ASN A 510 1.51 -6.25 -1.84
CA ASN A 510 2.18 -4.94 -1.94
C ASN A 510 2.82 -4.60 -0.59
N PRO A 511 4.15 -4.79 -0.41
CA PRO A 511 4.73 -4.86 0.92
C PRO A 511 5.12 -3.52 1.53
N TYR A 512 5.19 -2.42 0.76
CA TYR A 512 5.66 -1.14 1.25
C TYR A 512 4.51 -0.19 1.54
N TRP A 513 4.30 0.07 2.83
CA TRP A 513 3.27 0.96 3.34
C TRP A 513 3.80 1.81 4.50
N THR A 514 3.23 3.00 4.66
CA THR A 514 3.56 3.94 5.73
C THR A 514 2.34 4.76 6.15
N VAL A 515 2.53 5.63 7.15
CA VAL A 515 1.53 6.59 7.62
C VAL A 515 2.18 7.96 7.88
N ASP A 516 1.36 8.96 8.06
CA ASP A 516 1.76 10.20 8.67
C ASP A 516 1.84 10.01 10.19
N VAL A 517 3.04 9.74 10.73
CA VAL A 517 3.20 9.60 12.18
C VAL A 517 2.81 10.90 12.87
N GLY A 518 1.83 10.78 13.79
CA GLY A 518 1.18 11.91 14.45
C GLY A 518 -0.11 12.36 13.74
N SER A 519 -0.52 11.67 12.67
CA SER A 519 -1.62 11.98 11.75
C SER A 519 -1.47 13.34 11.06
N PHE A 520 -2.12 13.53 9.90
CA PHE A 520 -1.95 14.75 9.13
C PHE A 520 -2.57 15.96 9.85
N PHE A 521 -3.88 15.90 10.18
CA PHE A 521 -4.59 16.97 10.88
C PHE A 521 -4.63 16.75 12.39
N THR A 522 -4.18 17.72 13.19
CA THR A 522 -4.29 17.62 14.66
C THR A 522 -5.57 18.24 15.19
N ARG A 523 -6.21 19.15 14.46
CA ARG A 523 -7.45 19.84 14.81
C ARG A 523 -8.57 19.46 13.87
N GLY A 524 -9.80 19.92 14.17
CA GLY A 524 -10.97 19.73 13.35
C GLY A 524 -11.77 21.01 13.21
N ASP A 525 -12.69 21.08 12.22
CA ASP A 525 -13.63 22.20 12.04
C ASP A 525 -15.07 21.84 12.41
N GLY A 526 -15.27 20.58 12.85
CA GLY A 526 -16.59 20.08 13.22
C GLY A 526 -17.55 19.85 12.05
N ARG A 527 -17.12 20.07 10.81
CA ARG A 527 -17.96 20.01 9.61
C ARG A 527 -17.51 18.92 8.63
N ARG A 528 -16.22 18.86 8.28
CA ARG A 528 -15.70 17.92 7.27
C ARG A 528 -15.43 16.56 7.88
N TRP A 529 -15.79 15.50 7.14
CA TRP A 529 -15.65 14.12 7.61
C TRP A 529 -14.18 13.70 7.91
N PHE A 530 -13.24 14.30 7.23
CA PHE A 530 -11.81 14.03 7.39
C PHE A 530 -11.12 14.96 8.39
N TYR A 531 -11.66 16.14 8.64
CA TYR A 531 -11.04 17.16 9.47
C TYR A 531 -11.64 17.14 10.89
N LYS A 532 -11.30 16.07 11.63
CA LYS A 532 -11.83 15.72 12.96
C LYS A 532 -10.75 15.49 14.00
N GLY A 533 -9.58 16.18 13.88
CA GLY A 533 -8.52 16.07 14.90
C GLY A 533 -8.96 16.55 16.28
N GLU A 534 -8.52 15.87 17.32
CA GLU A 534 -8.91 16.10 18.71
C GLU A 534 -7.92 16.94 19.51
N PHE A 535 -6.81 17.37 18.87
CA PHE A 535 -5.69 18.05 19.53
C PHE A 535 -5.39 19.43 18.90
N PRO A 536 -6.25 20.45 19.07
CA PRO A 536 -6.11 21.74 18.41
C PRO A 536 -4.83 22.50 18.81
N GLU A 537 -4.26 22.23 19.99
CA GLU A 537 -3.03 22.85 20.47
C GLU A 537 -1.77 22.12 19.99
N GLY A 538 -1.91 20.96 19.28
CA GLY A 538 -0.79 20.20 18.74
C GLY A 538 0.26 19.85 19.81
N VAL A 539 1.54 20.09 19.52
CA VAL A 539 2.67 19.76 20.44
C VAL A 539 2.62 20.48 21.78
N LYS A 540 1.76 21.47 21.97
CA LYS A 540 1.55 22.10 23.28
C LYS A 540 0.64 21.25 24.18
N ASP A 541 -0.20 20.39 23.61
CA ASP A 541 -1.06 19.47 24.33
C ASP A 541 -0.27 18.20 24.71
N GLU A 542 -0.21 17.88 25.99
CA GLU A 542 0.46 16.69 26.51
C GLU A 542 -0.18 15.39 25.99
N ASN A 543 -1.50 15.37 25.78
CA ASN A 543 -2.18 14.22 25.21
C ASN A 543 -1.79 13.98 23.73
N TYR A 544 -1.52 15.06 22.96
CA TYR A 544 -0.98 14.93 21.60
C TYR A 544 0.45 14.40 21.61
N ARG A 545 1.29 14.84 22.56
CA ARG A 545 2.66 14.32 22.68
C ARG A 545 2.66 12.82 22.96
N GLU A 546 1.77 12.33 23.84
CA GLU A 546 1.59 10.90 24.06
C GLU A 546 1.10 10.20 22.80
N TYR A 547 0.04 10.73 22.15
CA TYR A 547 -0.51 10.20 20.88
C TYR A 547 0.59 10.06 19.83
N TYR A 548 1.39 11.11 19.62
CA TYR A 548 2.49 11.10 18.66
C TYR A 548 3.54 10.03 18.99
N VAL A 549 3.94 9.92 20.25
CA VAL A 549 4.91 8.89 20.66
C VAL A 549 4.37 7.49 20.40
N ARG A 550 3.09 7.23 20.69
CA ARG A 550 2.47 5.93 20.43
C ARG A 550 2.43 5.61 18.93
N MET A 551 2.06 6.58 18.09
CA MET A 551 2.15 6.42 16.65
C MET A 551 3.58 6.24 16.16
N PHE A 552 4.54 6.92 16.76
CA PHE A 552 5.96 6.79 16.40
C PHE A 552 6.50 5.40 16.74
N GLN A 553 6.12 4.87 17.92
CA GLN A 553 6.43 3.49 18.32
C GLN A 553 5.91 2.49 17.29
N TRP A 554 4.68 2.65 16.85
CA TRP A 554 4.10 1.83 15.79
C TRP A 554 4.82 2.03 14.45
N GLY A 555 5.04 3.27 14.03
CA GLY A 555 5.74 3.64 12.80
C GLY A 555 7.15 3.06 12.68
N THR A 556 7.82 2.81 13.81
CA THR A 556 9.13 2.15 13.87
C THR A 556 9.10 0.73 13.29
N PHE A 557 7.95 0.07 13.34
CA PHE A 557 7.70 -1.27 12.82
C PHE A 557 6.80 -1.25 11.56
N LEU A 558 6.92 -0.19 10.76
CA LEU A 558 6.39 -0.12 9.40
C LEU A 558 7.53 -0.18 8.38
N PRO A 559 7.28 -0.59 7.14
CA PRO A 559 8.31 -0.66 6.10
C PRO A 559 9.10 0.64 5.92
N MET A 560 8.41 1.79 5.95
CA MET A 560 9.03 3.13 5.97
C MET A 560 8.64 3.86 7.26
N LEU A 561 9.62 4.41 7.98
CA LEU A 561 9.39 5.27 9.15
C LEU A 561 9.42 6.74 8.72
N ARG A 562 8.26 7.38 8.71
CA ARG A 562 8.09 8.78 8.28
C ARG A 562 7.26 9.58 9.29
N SER A 563 7.79 10.72 9.76
CA SER A 563 7.01 11.73 10.47
C SER A 563 6.48 12.74 9.45
N HIS A 564 5.18 13.04 9.49
CA HIS A 564 4.56 14.04 8.63
C HIS A 564 3.24 14.58 9.20
N GLY A 565 2.85 15.77 8.79
CA GLY A 565 1.53 16.34 8.98
C GLY A 565 1.53 17.86 9.03
N SER A 566 0.32 18.44 9.10
CA SER A 566 0.05 19.88 9.19
C SER A 566 -0.20 20.33 10.65
N ASP A 567 -0.68 21.55 10.82
CA ASP A 567 -1.15 22.18 12.05
C ASP A 567 -0.11 22.38 13.15
N THR A 568 0.87 21.50 13.31
CA THR A 568 1.89 21.55 14.37
C THR A 568 3.22 20.99 13.89
N PRO A 569 4.38 21.51 14.34
CA PRO A 569 5.68 20.97 13.96
C PRO A 569 5.90 19.58 14.57
N ARG A 570 6.71 18.74 13.88
CA ARG A 570 6.93 17.33 14.24
C ARG A 570 8.40 16.94 14.43
N GLU A 571 9.31 17.91 14.41
CA GLU A 571 10.70 17.66 14.72
C GLU A 571 10.83 17.23 16.21
N ILE A 572 11.72 16.27 16.49
CA ILE A 572 11.83 15.62 17.81
C ILE A 572 11.95 16.62 18.97
N TRP A 573 12.67 17.74 18.79
CA TRP A 573 12.85 18.78 19.82
C TRP A 573 11.59 19.61 20.11
N ARG A 574 10.52 19.42 19.34
CA ARG A 574 9.21 20.01 19.64
C ARG A 574 8.47 19.25 20.74
N PHE A 575 8.90 18.03 21.02
CA PHE A 575 8.30 17.17 22.04
C PHE A 575 9.05 17.24 23.37
N GLY A 576 10.12 18.02 23.44
CA GLY A 576 10.95 18.23 24.62
C GLY A 576 12.44 18.33 24.30
N GLU A 577 13.28 18.40 25.34
CA GLU A 577 14.73 18.37 25.23
C GLU A 577 15.25 16.98 25.67
N PRO A 578 16.51 16.62 25.35
CA PRO A 578 17.16 15.42 25.88
C PRO A 578 16.99 15.28 27.39
N GLY A 579 16.60 14.09 27.86
CA GLY A 579 16.28 13.83 29.26
C GLY A 579 14.80 13.99 29.61
N THR A 580 13.96 14.41 28.66
CA THR A 580 12.50 14.47 28.87
C THR A 580 11.79 13.23 28.29
N GLN A 581 10.69 12.82 28.91
CA GLN A 581 10.03 11.54 28.63
C GLN A 581 9.64 11.34 27.14
N TYR A 582 9.10 12.35 26.49
CA TYR A 582 8.65 12.23 25.10
C TYR A 582 9.80 12.28 24.10
N TYR A 583 10.78 13.18 24.31
CA TYR A 583 11.99 13.24 23.49
C TYR A 583 12.75 11.92 23.54
N ASP A 584 13.02 11.41 24.75
CA ASP A 584 13.79 10.18 24.93
C ASP A 584 13.05 8.94 24.40
N ALA A 585 11.72 8.91 24.50
CA ALA A 585 10.91 7.85 23.92
C ALA A 585 11.00 7.82 22.37
N ILE A 586 10.93 9.01 21.73
CA ILE A 586 11.06 9.11 20.25
C ILE A 586 12.48 8.73 19.84
N LEU A 587 13.51 9.27 20.51
CA LEU A 587 14.92 8.97 20.21
C LEU A 587 15.22 7.48 20.37
N LYS A 588 14.68 6.83 21.41
CA LYS A 588 14.81 5.37 21.60
C LYS A 588 14.27 4.59 20.42
N MET A 589 13.15 5.00 19.87
CA MET A 589 12.54 4.34 18.69
C MET A 589 13.34 4.60 17.40
N ILE A 590 13.87 5.81 17.21
CA ILE A 590 14.77 6.09 16.08
C ILE A 590 16.02 5.20 16.19
N ASN A 591 16.66 5.16 17.36
CA ASN A 591 17.85 4.33 17.57
C ASN A 591 17.55 2.85 17.33
N LEU A 592 16.42 2.34 17.85
CA LEU A 592 15.96 0.97 17.61
C LEU A 592 15.81 0.66 16.11
N ARG A 593 15.26 1.60 15.35
CA ARG A 593 15.12 1.48 13.90
C ARG A 593 16.48 1.31 13.22
N TYR A 594 17.46 2.16 13.60
CA TYR A 594 18.81 2.11 13.05
C TYR A 594 19.59 0.86 13.47
N GLU A 595 19.44 0.39 14.69
CA GLU A 595 20.03 -0.89 15.13
C GLU A 595 19.61 -2.05 14.25
N HIS A 596 18.36 -2.02 13.75
CA HIS A 596 17.76 -3.13 12.96
C HIS A 596 17.91 -2.98 11.44
N ILE A 597 18.61 -1.97 10.91
CA ILE A 597 18.77 -1.81 9.45
C ILE A 597 19.33 -3.05 8.75
N PRO A 598 20.32 -3.80 9.29
CA PRO A 598 20.78 -5.04 8.67
C PRO A 598 19.68 -6.10 8.55
N TYR A 599 18.81 -6.19 9.55
CA TYR A 599 17.64 -7.07 9.55
C TYR A 599 16.60 -6.60 8.52
N LEU A 600 16.20 -5.32 8.58
CA LEU A 600 15.20 -4.72 7.71
C LEU A 600 15.58 -4.80 6.23
N TYR A 601 16.84 -4.54 5.91
CA TYR A 601 17.32 -4.60 4.54
C TYR A 601 17.37 -6.03 4.00
N SER A 602 17.67 -7.01 4.87
CA SER A 602 17.60 -8.42 4.51
C SER A 602 16.15 -8.89 4.30
N LEU A 603 15.19 -8.43 5.13
CA LEU A 603 13.76 -8.68 4.92
C LEU A 603 13.27 -8.06 3.61
N ALA A 604 13.74 -6.85 3.26
CA ALA A 604 13.41 -6.20 1.99
C ALA A 604 13.92 -7.00 0.78
N ALA A 605 15.10 -7.60 0.88
CA ALA A 605 15.60 -8.49 -0.17
C ALA A 605 14.76 -9.78 -0.28
N MET A 606 14.30 -10.34 0.84
CA MET A 606 13.35 -11.46 0.85
C MET A 606 12.02 -11.11 0.18
N GLN A 607 11.54 -9.88 0.38
CA GLN A 607 10.33 -9.36 -0.28
C GLN A 607 10.52 -9.22 -1.79
N SER A 608 11.66 -8.71 -2.22
CA SER A 608 11.94 -8.46 -3.63
C SER A 608 12.14 -9.75 -4.44
N LYS A 609 12.70 -10.80 -3.81
CA LYS A 609 13.04 -12.07 -4.47
C LYS A 609 12.05 -13.21 -4.23
N GLY A 610 11.03 -12.99 -3.41
CA GLY A 610 10.09 -14.04 -3.00
C GLY A 610 8.70 -13.53 -2.69
N SER A 611 7.92 -14.36 -2.03
CA SER A 611 6.55 -14.06 -1.59
C SER A 611 6.47 -13.38 -0.22
N TYR A 612 7.58 -13.22 0.46
CA TYR A 612 7.60 -12.67 1.82
C TYR A 612 7.08 -11.23 1.88
N THR A 613 6.46 -10.86 2.99
CA THR A 613 6.05 -9.49 3.37
C THR A 613 6.57 -9.22 4.77
N MET A 614 7.34 -8.15 5.00
CA MET A 614 7.96 -7.92 6.32
C MET A 614 6.96 -7.54 7.41
N ALA A 615 5.91 -6.80 7.07
CA ALA A 615 4.79 -6.51 7.97
C ALA A 615 3.58 -7.31 7.48
N ARG A 616 3.01 -8.13 8.35
CA ARG A 616 2.00 -9.12 7.95
C ARG A 616 1.00 -9.44 9.06
N LEU A 617 -0.21 -9.77 8.66
CA LEU A 617 -1.25 -10.32 9.53
C LEU A 617 -0.73 -11.53 10.30
N LEU A 618 -1.18 -11.72 11.53
CA LEU A 618 -0.85 -12.92 12.32
C LEU A 618 -1.28 -14.21 11.63
N ALA A 619 -2.35 -14.19 10.86
CA ALA A 619 -2.84 -15.34 10.08
C ALA A 619 -1.83 -15.90 9.05
N PHE A 620 -0.84 -15.12 8.58
CA PHE A 620 0.23 -15.63 7.73
C PHE A 620 1.13 -16.65 8.45
N ASN A 621 1.35 -16.43 9.74
CA ASN A 621 2.25 -17.25 10.56
C ASN A 621 1.51 -18.25 11.43
N PHE A 622 0.25 -17.99 11.79
CA PHE A 622 -0.55 -18.75 12.73
C PHE A 622 -1.97 -19.02 12.20
N PRO A 623 -2.12 -19.64 11.02
CA PRO A 623 -3.43 -19.82 10.37
C PRO A 623 -4.38 -20.76 11.16
N GLU A 624 -3.84 -21.59 12.05
CA GLU A 624 -4.59 -22.54 12.88
C GLU A 624 -5.07 -21.96 14.22
N ASP A 625 -4.74 -20.70 14.49
CA ASP A 625 -5.15 -20.00 15.70
C ASP A 625 -6.30 -19.04 15.41
N ASP A 626 -7.53 -19.47 15.72
CA ASP A 626 -8.73 -18.66 15.44
C ASP A 626 -8.73 -17.30 16.17
N ASN A 627 -7.97 -17.13 17.25
CA ASN A 627 -7.90 -15.85 17.97
C ASN A 627 -7.18 -14.75 17.19
N VAL A 628 -6.36 -15.12 16.20
CA VAL A 628 -5.58 -14.13 15.43
C VAL A 628 -6.28 -13.65 14.16
N LEU A 629 -7.38 -14.29 13.74
CA LEU A 629 -8.00 -14.06 12.43
C LEU A 629 -8.64 -12.65 12.29
N ASP A 630 -9.02 -12.01 13.41
CA ASP A 630 -9.50 -10.62 13.42
C ASP A 630 -8.73 -9.75 14.42
N MET A 631 -7.44 -10.05 14.62
CA MET A 631 -6.56 -9.31 15.52
C MET A 631 -6.10 -8.01 14.84
N LYS A 632 -6.79 -6.91 15.12
CA LYS A 632 -6.62 -5.62 14.41
C LYS A 632 -5.39 -4.83 14.84
N ASP A 633 -4.85 -5.07 16.02
CA ASP A 633 -3.86 -4.23 16.67
C ASP A 633 -2.62 -5.00 17.13
N GLU A 634 -2.41 -6.19 16.56
CA GLU A 634 -1.20 -6.99 16.70
C GLU A 634 -0.82 -7.61 15.34
N TYR A 635 0.47 -7.62 15.02
CA TYR A 635 0.94 -8.17 13.74
C TYR A 635 2.41 -8.58 13.82
N MET A 636 2.85 -9.40 12.86
CA MET A 636 4.27 -9.72 12.72
C MET A 636 5.01 -8.66 11.90
N PHE A 637 6.18 -8.25 12.38
CA PHE A 637 7.16 -7.50 11.60
C PHE A 637 8.48 -8.27 11.59
N GLY A 638 8.73 -9.01 10.51
CA GLY A 638 9.71 -10.08 10.55
C GLY A 638 9.32 -11.11 11.61
N ASP A 639 10.23 -11.36 12.56
CA ASP A 639 10.00 -12.24 13.71
C ASP A 639 9.54 -11.52 14.99
N PHE A 640 9.27 -10.22 14.89
CA PHE A 640 8.67 -9.45 15.98
C PHE A 640 7.15 -9.55 15.98
N LEU A 641 6.55 -9.84 17.13
CA LEU A 641 5.15 -9.56 17.41
C LEU A 641 5.06 -8.13 17.93
N VAL A 642 4.47 -7.27 17.14
CA VAL A 642 4.31 -5.84 17.42
C VAL A 642 2.92 -5.58 17.94
N CYS A 643 2.82 -4.96 19.11
CA CYS A 643 1.55 -4.72 19.81
C CYS A 643 1.41 -3.22 20.16
N PRO A 644 1.00 -2.35 19.19
CA PRO A 644 0.85 -0.92 19.41
C PRO A 644 -0.10 -0.59 20.58
N VAL A 645 0.25 0.43 21.35
CA VAL A 645 -0.63 1.00 22.37
C VAL A 645 -1.52 2.05 21.72
N THR A 646 -2.82 1.78 21.61
CA THR A 646 -3.80 2.56 20.82
C THR A 646 -4.82 3.29 21.68
N GLN A 647 -4.48 3.56 22.93
CA GLN A 647 -5.30 4.32 23.89
C GLN A 647 -4.39 5.10 24.83
N PRO A 648 -4.86 6.23 25.39
CA PRO A 648 -4.04 7.03 26.29
C PRO A 648 -3.81 6.34 27.63
N ILE A 649 -2.65 6.55 28.24
CA ILE A 649 -2.28 5.97 29.54
C ILE A 649 -3.26 6.35 30.67
N LYS A 650 -3.87 7.55 30.58
CA LYS A 650 -4.91 7.99 31.50
C LYS A 650 -6.18 7.15 31.47
N GLU A 651 -6.47 6.48 30.35
CA GLU A 651 -7.61 5.56 30.22
C GLU A 651 -7.23 4.15 30.65
N SER A 652 -6.01 3.72 30.31
CA SER A 652 -5.47 2.44 30.78
C SER A 652 -3.95 2.46 30.85
N ALA A 653 -3.44 2.20 32.04
CA ALA A 653 -2.00 2.03 32.29
C ALA A 653 -1.46 0.68 31.79
N THR A 654 -2.33 -0.19 31.30
CA THR A 654 -1.97 -1.52 30.79
C THR A 654 -2.63 -1.79 29.43
N ARG A 655 -2.06 -2.74 28.69
CA ARG A 655 -2.58 -3.28 27.44
C ARG A 655 -2.64 -4.82 27.54
N LYS A 656 -3.75 -5.39 27.13
CA LYS A 656 -3.86 -6.83 26.91
C LYS A 656 -3.21 -7.18 25.57
N VAL A 657 -2.36 -8.19 25.57
CA VAL A 657 -1.66 -8.72 24.41
C VAL A 657 -1.97 -10.20 24.27
N TYR A 658 -2.28 -10.64 23.07
CA TYR A 658 -2.42 -12.05 22.77
C TYR A 658 -1.10 -12.59 22.23
N LEU A 659 -0.55 -13.60 22.85
CA LEU A 659 0.60 -14.34 22.34
C LEU A 659 0.11 -15.52 21.49
N PRO A 660 0.28 -15.50 20.14
CA PRO A 660 -0.23 -16.54 19.26
C PRO A 660 0.21 -17.94 19.64
N LYS A 661 -0.70 -18.89 19.49
CA LYS A 661 -0.50 -20.32 19.79
C LYS A 661 0.52 -20.93 18.81
N GLY A 662 1.28 -21.90 19.29
CA GLY A 662 2.23 -22.68 18.47
C GLY A 662 3.66 -22.13 18.48
N ALA A 663 3.93 -21.11 19.28
CA ALA A 663 5.27 -20.60 19.54
C ALA A 663 5.46 -20.22 21.00
N GLN A 664 6.70 -20.15 21.44
CA GLN A 664 7.10 -19.40 22.62
C GLN A 664 7.51 -17.98 22.19
N TRP A 665 7.34 -17.03 23.11
CA TRP A 665 7.55 -15.61 22.87
C TRP A 665 8.54 -15.05 23.89
N ILE A 666 9.51 -14.32 23.44
CA ILE A 666 10.54 -13.70 24.28
C ILE A 666 10.26 -12.20 24.30
N ASP A 667 9.94 -11.66 25.47
CA ASP A 667 9.78 -10.22 25.67
C ASP A 667 11.11 -9.52 25.28
N TYR A 668 11.02 -8.62 24.29
CA TYR A 668 12.20 -7.98 23.72
C TYR A 668 12.98 -7.12 24.74
N TRP A 669 12.25 -6.50 25.68
CA TRP A 669 12.83 -5.56 26.64
C TRP A 669 13.44 -6.26 27.84
N THR A 670 12.86 -7.35 28.30
CA THR A 670 13.23 -8.04 29.55
C THR A 670 13.94 -9.38 29.32
N GLY A 671 13.79 -9.97 28.13
CA GLY A 671 14.29 -11.32 27.84
C GLY A 671 13.45 -12.45 28.45
N LYS A 672 12.33 -12.13 29.10
CA LYS A 672 11.45 -13.16 29.70
C LYS A 672 10.76 -13.96 28.62
N THR A 673 10.73 -15.28 28.78
CA THR A 673 10.04 -16.18 27.86
C THR A 673 8.63 -16.48 28.36
N GLU A 674 7.67 -16.44 27.47
CA GLU A 674 6.25 -16.73 27.70
C GLU A 674 5.75 -17.80 26.71
N GLU A 675 4.83 -18.66 27.15
CA GLU A 675 4.14 -19.61 26.27
C GLU A 675 3.08 -18.89 25.44
N GLY A 676 2.91 -19.29 24.18
CA GLY A 676 1.82 -18.81 23.33
C GLY A 676 0.46 -19.44 23.67
N GLY A 677 -0.59 -18.97 22.98
CA GLY A 677 -1.98 -19.41 23.17
C GLY A 677 -2.68 -18.75 24.37
N LYS A 678 -2.20 -17.58 24.81
CA LYS A 678 -2.79 -16.90 25.99
C LYS A 678 -2.75 -15.39 25.87
N TRP A 679 -3.65 -14.73 26.58
CA TRP A 679 -3.62 -13.30 26.82
C TRP A 679 -2.74 -12.98 28.02
N ILE A 680 -1.98 -11.91 27.90
CA ILE A 680 -1.18 -11.34 28.99
C ILE A 680 -1.47 -9.86 29.14
N GLU A 681 -1.17 -9.30 30.29
CA GLU A 681 -1.33 -7.87 30.56
C GLU A 681 0.05 -7.20 30.63
N CYS A 682 0.28 -6.19 29.81
CA CYS A 682 1.52 -5.44 29.72
C CYS A 682 1.35 -4.01 30.18
N LYS A 683 2.33 -3.44 30.87
CA LYS A 683 2.34 -2.02 31.21
C LYS A 683 2.46 -1.17 29.96
N SER A 684 1.70 -0.09 29.88
CA SER A 684 1.73 0.88 28.76
C SER A 684 2.71 2.04 29.06
N GLU A 685 3.98 1.74 29.40
CA GLU A 685 4.99 2.76 29.64
C GLU A 685 5.26 3.58 28.37
N ILE A 686 5.43 4.92 28.52
CA ILE A 686 5.61 5.81 27.36
C ILE A 686 6.92 5.53 26.61
N SER A 687 7.93 4.99 27.27
CA SER A 687 9.25 4.71 26.70
C SER A 687 9.31 3.47 25.81
N THR A 688 8.27 2.63 25.80
CA THR A 688 8.22 1.34 25.08
C THR A 688 6.83 1.02 24.59
N LEU A 689 6.74 0.06 23.67
CA LEU A 689 5.52 -0.68 23.36
C LEU A 689 5.74 -2.14 23.72
N PRO A 690 4.69 -2.92 23.99
CA PRO A 690 4.81 -4.37 24.09
C PRO A 690 5.35 -4.95 22.78
N LEU A 691 6.48 -5.64 22.86
CA LEU A 691 7.23 -6.17 21.73
C LEU A 691 7.81 -7.53 22.11
N TYR A 692 7.49 -8.55 21.33
CA TYR A 692 7.98 -9.91 21.56
C TYR A 692 8.73 -10.43 20.35
N VAL A 693 9.69 -11.30 20.58
CA VAL A 693 10.38 -12.05 19.52
C VAL A 693 9.92 -13.50 19.58
N LYS A 694 9.58 -14.06 18.43
CA LYS A 694 9.27 -15.47 18.33
C LYS A 694 10.52 -16.29 18.70
N ALA A 695 10.40 -17.26 19.60
CA ALA A 695 11.46 -18.18 19.91
C ALA A 695 11.85 -19.01 18.67
N GLY A 696 13.13 -19.28 18.48
CA GLY A 696 13.66 -19.78 17.24
C GLY A 696 13.79 -18.70 16.17
N SER A 697 14.46 -17.57 16.50
CA SER A 697 14.68 -16.46 15.55
C SER A 697 16.12 -15.95 15.61
N ILE A 698 16.58 -15.42 14.48
CA ILE A 698 17.88 -14.77 14.31
C ILE A 698 17.66 -13.34 13.85
N ILE A 699 18.05 -12.35 14.67
CA ILE A 699 17.87 -10.93 14.36
C ILE A 699 19.22 -10.22 14.32
N PRO A 700 19.76 -9.93 13.12
CA PRO A 700 20.96 -9.13 12.97
C PRO A 700 20.73 -7.67 13.33
N THR A 701 21.59 -7.11 14.16
CA THR A 701 21.61 -5.70 14.51
C THR A 701 23.01 -5.11 14.34
N THR A 702 23.11 -3.77 14.38
CA THR A 702 24.40 -3.07 14.35
C THR A 702 24.36 -1.85 15.27
N GLU A 703 25.48 -1.22 15.47
CA GLU A 703 25.57 0.03 16.24
C GLU A 703 24.81 1.16 15.52
N VAL A 704 24.14 2.01 16.30
CA VAL A 704 23.49 3.21 15.78
C VAL A 704 24.52 4.13 15.11
N ALA A 705 24.12 4.74 13.99
CA ALA A 705 24.88 5.75 13.29
C ALA A 705 23.94 6.87 12.83
N GLU A 706 24.49 8.03 12.48
CA GLU A 706 23.69 9.21 12.10
C GLU A 706 22.89 9.03 10.81
N TYR A 707 23.26 8.04 9.97
CA TYR A 707 22.55 7.63 8.76
C TYR A 707 22.89 6.18 8.40
N ALA A 708 22.06 5.54 7.62
CA ALA A 708 22.14 4.11 7.34
C ALA A 708 23.45 3.67 6.65
N ALA A 709 23.98 4.49 5.74
CA ALA A 709 25.23 4.16 5.04
C ALA A 709 26.46 4.25 5.98
N ALA A 710 26.43 5.02 7.06
CA ALA A 710 27.51 5.10 8.04
C ALA A 710 27.66 3.81 8.88
N GLN A 711 26.74 2.88 8.76
CA GLN A 711 26.81 1.58 9.43
C GLN A 711 27.61 0.55 8.62
N ILE A 712 27.91 0.82 7.35
CA ILE A 712 28.70 -0.08 6.52
C ILE A 712 30.09 -0.22 7.13
N GLY A 713 30.49 -1.48 7.40
CA GLY A 713 31.78 -1.78 8.03
C GLY A 713 31.75 -1.91 9.56
N LYS A 714 30.69 -1.45 10.22
CA LYS A 714 30.51 -1.68 11.66
C LYS A 714 30.28 -3.17 11.95
N PRO A 715 30.59 -3.64 13.17
CA PRO A 715 30.23 -4.99 13.60
C PRO A 715 28.72 -5.24 13.48
N VAL A 716 28.36 -6.43 13.04
CA VAL A 716 26.97 -6.89 13.06
C VAL A 716 26.79 -7.89 14.20
N THR A 717 25.85 -7.62 15.09
CA THR A 717 25.46 -8.51 16.17
C THR A 717 24.39 -9.47 15.66
N ILE A 718 24.65 -10.76 15.71
CA ILE A 718 23.70 -11.83 15.39
C ILE A 718 23.02 -12.25 16.69
N ASN A 719 21.86 -11.70 16.98
CA ASN A 719 21.08 -12.03 18.17
C ASN A 719 20.29 -13.32 17.92
N ILE A 720 20.54 -14.35 18.72
CA ILE A 720 19.82 -15.62 18.69
C ILE A 720 18.79 -15.61 19.81
N TYR A 721 17.54 -15.83 19.45
CA TYR A 721 16.42 -16.05 20.36
C TYR A 721 16.07 -17.54 20.35
N PRO A 722 16.62 -18.36 21.28
CA PRO A 722 16.51 -19.83 21.24
C PRO A 722 15.10 -20.31 21.54
N GLY A 723 14.88 -21.63 21.34
CA GLY A 723 13.62 -22.35 21.59
C GLY A 723 13.17 -23.21 20.43
N ALA A 724 13.75 -23.00 19.25
CA ALA A 724 13.60 -23.83 18.06
C ALA A 724 14.78 -23.69 17.11
N ASP A 725 14.97 -24.65 16.21
CA ASP A 725 15.88 -24.52 15.07
C ASP A 725 15.38 -23.40 14.16
N CYS A 726 16.29 -22.58 13.65
CA CYS A 726 15.93 -21.45 12.77
C CYS A 726 17.04 -21.09 11.80
N ASP A 727 16.67 -20.37 10.76
CA ASP A 727 17.58 -19.84 9.76
C ASP A 727 17.26 -18.37 9.44
N PHE A 728 18.27 -17.67 8.96
CA PHE A 728 18.16 -16.32 8.42
C PHE A 728 19.26 -16.09 7.39
N THR A 729 19.03 -15.22 6.42
CA THR A 729 20.07 -14.86 5.45
C THR A 729 20.31 -13.36 5.49
N ILE A 730 21.53 -12.96 5.86
CA ILE A 730 21.95 -11.57 5.74
C ILE A 730 22.17 -11.26 4.26
N TYR A 731 21.55 -10.20 3.78
CA TYR A 731 21.67 -9.70 2.41
C TYR A 731 22.42 -8.36 2.37
N GLU A 732 23.29 -8.20 1.38
CA GLU A 732 24.07 -7.00 1.15
C GLU A 732 24.27 -6.74 -0.34
N ASP A 733 24.21 -5.46 -0.72
CA ASP A 733 24.54 -4.94 -2.05
C ASP A 733 25.08 -3.51 -1.94
N GLU A 734 25.20 -2.80 -3.05
CA GLU A 734 25.69 -1.43 -3.11
C GLU A 734 24.73 -0.39 -2.49
N GLY A 735 23.48 -0.76 -2.18
CA GLY A 735 22.52 0.02 -1.37
C GLY A 735 21.59 0.95 -2.14
N ASP A 736 21.97 1.49 -3.30
CA ASP A 736 21.17 2.52 -3.99
C ASP A 736 21.17 2.40 -5.53
N ASN A 737 21.60 1.29 -6.09
CA ASN A 737 21.58 1.06 -7.53
C ASN A 737 20.89 -0.27 -7.89
N TYR A 738 20.72 -0.52 -9.20
CA TYR A 738 20.07 -1.73 -9.71
C TYR A 738 21.03 -2.84 -10.12
N ASN A 739 22.31 -2.79 -9.72
CA ASN A 739 23.27 -3.84 -10.06
C ASN A 739 22.89 -5.19 -9.45
N TYR A 740 22.12 -5.18 -8.35
CA TYR A 740 21.59 -6.40 -7.74
C TYR A 740 20.72 -7.24 -8.69
N GLU A 741 20.01 -6.63 -9.66
CA GLU A 741 19.25 -7.32 -10.69
C GLU A 741 20.14 -8.17 -11.61
N LYS A 742 21.42 -7.80 -11.71
CA LYS A 742 22.45 -8.50 -12.49
C LYS A 742 23.32 -9.41 -11.62
N GLY A 743 22.90 -9.68 -10.38
CA GLY A 743 23.61 -10.55 -9.45
C GLY A 743 24.69 -9.89 -8.61
N ALA A 744 24.85 -8.55 -8.65
CA ALA A 744 25.80 -7.83 -7.80
C ALA A 744 25.25 -7.65 -6.38
N PHE A 745 25.25 -8.74 -5.61
CA PHE A 745 24.89 -8.79 -4.19
C PHE A 745 25.60 -9.94 -3.51
N ALA A 746 25.61 -9.93 -2.20
CA ALA A 746 26.10 -11.04 -1.38
C ALA A 746 25.05 -11.50 -0.38
N SER A 747 25.00 -12.81 -0.12
CA SER A 747 24.18 -13.42 0.91
C SER A 747 25.00 -14.28 1.84
N ILE A 748 24.68 -14.22 3.14
CA ILE A 748 25.36 -14.97 4.19
C ILE A 748 24.28 -15.76 4.96
N PRO A 749 24.14 -17.07 4.69
CA PRO A 749 23.19 -17.91 5.41
C PRO A 749 23.61 -18.10 6.87
N LEU A 750 22.66 -18.04 7.78
CA LEU A 750 22.78 -18.30 9.20
C LEU A 750 21.82 -19.44 9.57
N ASN A 751 22.34 -20.48 10.26
CA ASN A 751 21.52 -21.60 10.71
C ASN A 751 21.80 -21.89 12.19
N TRP A 752 20.77 -21.82 13.02
CA TRP A 752 20.83 -22.17 14.44
C TRP A 752 20.26 -23.56 14.67
N ASN A 753 21.04 -24.40 15.34
CA ASN A 753 20.54 -25.66 15.87
C ASN A 753 20.38 -25.55 17.38
N ASP A 754 19.14 -25.53 17.83
CA ASP A 754 18.76 -25.22 19.21
C ASP A 754 19.26 -26.32 20.19
N LYS A 755 19.03 -27.59 19.88
CA LYS A 755 19.48 -28.69 20.73
C LYS A 755 20.98 -28.71 20.94
N LYS A 756 21.76 -28.35 19.91
CA LYS A 756 23.22 -28.33 19.97
C LYS A 756 23.81 -27.02 20.45
N ASN A 757 22.96 -25.99 20.64
CA ASN A 757 23.35 -24.59 20.90
C ASN A 757 24.47 -24.16 19.94
N THR A 758 24.24 -24.33 18.63
CA THR A 758 25.27 -24.13 17.61
C THR A 758 24.74 -23.28 16.48
N LEU A 759 25.43 -22.16 16.21
CA LEU A 759 25.25 -21.36 15.01
C LEU A 759 26.23 -21.77 13.92
N ILE A 760 25.72 -21.97 12.72
CA ILE A 760 26.51 -22.09 11.51
C ILE A 760 26.35 -20.80 10.72
N ILE A 761 27.44 -20.04 10.57
CA ILE A 761 27.52 -18.98 9.58
C ILE A 761 28.00 -19.66 8.29
N GLY A 762 27.13 -19.72 7.28
CA GLY A 762 27.41 -20.39 6.02
C GLY A 762 28.51 -19.70 5.20
N GLN A 763 28.88 -20.32 4.09
CA GLN A 763 29.76 -19.69 3.10
C GLN A 763 29.00 -18.52 2.44
N ARG A 764 29.65 -17.35 2.33
CA ARG A 764 29.12 -16.21 1.61
C ARG A 764 28.94 -16.56 0.12
N GLN A 765 27.79 -16.19 -0.42
CA GLN A 765 27.44 -16.40 -1.83
C GLN A 765 27.36 -15.02 -2.51
N GLY A 766 27.86 -14.93 -3.75
CA GLY A 766 27.86 -13.70 -4.53
C GLY A 766 28.90 -12.67 -4.11
N SER A 767 28.89 -11.56 -4.81
CA SER A 767 29.79 -10.41 -4.60
C SER A 767 29.22 -9.15 -5.26
N PHE A 768 29.67 -8.00 -4.80
CA PHE A 768 29.32 -6.68 -5.37
C PHE A 768 30.50 -5.71 -5.17
N ASP A 769 30.50 -4.59 -5.86
CA ASP A 769 31.55 -3.60 -5.72
C ASP A 769 31.50 -2.93 -4.34
N GLY A 770 32.66 -2.72 -3.71
CA GLY A 770 32.76 -2.23 -2.34
C GLY A 770 32.42 -3.25 -1.24
N MET A 771 32.18 -4.53 -1.58
CA MET A 771 31.94 -5.57 -0.60
C MET A 771 33.11 -5.78 0.36
N LEU A 772 32.83 -5.87 1.66
CA LEU A 772 33.82 -6.13 2.68
C LEU A 772 34.33 -7.57 2.63
N ASN A 773 35.62 -7.75 2.37
CA ASN A 773 36.26 -9.07 2.38
C ASN A 773 36.26 -9.73 3.76
N THR A 774 36.42 -8.94 4.79
CA THR A 774 36.47 -9.37 6.20
C THR A 774 35.45 -8.59 7.01
N ARG A 775 34.69 -9.28 7.87
CA ARG A 775 33.68 -8.69 8.74
C ARG A 775 33.84 -9.17 10.18
N THR A 776 33.37 -8.35 11.12
CA THR A 776 33.20 -8.75 12.50
C THR A 776 31.73 -9.09 12.74
N PHE A 777 31.49 -10.32 13.19
CA PHE A 777 30.22 -10.71 13.78
C PHE A 777 30.36 -10.87 15.29
N ILE A 778 29.35 -10.40 16.03
CA ILE A 778 29.18 -10.64 17.45
C ILE A 778 27.97 -11.56 17.57
N VAL A 779 28.18 -12.82 17.92
CA VAL A 779 27.06 -13.75 18.10
C VAL A 779 26.64 -13.73 19.57
N LYS A 780 25.38 -13.36 19.79
CA LYS A 780 24.81 -13.20 21.14
C LYS A 780 23.68 -14.20 21.38
N THR A 781 23.76 -14.90 22.49
CA THR A 781 22.72 -15.81 23.01
C THR A 781 22.51 -15.57 24.49
N PRO A 782 21.44 -16.07 25.14
CA PRO A 782 21.31 -16.03 26.59
C PRO A 782 22.46 -16.72 27.34
N LYS A 783 23.23 -17.61 26.69
CA LYS A 783 24.38 -18.31 27.27
C LYS A 783 25.70 -17.54 27.18
N GLY A 784 25.73 -16.43 26.48
CA GLY A 784 26.93 -15.60 26.34
C GLY A 784 27.12 -15.04 24.94
N GLU A 785 28.28 -14.42 24.73
CA GLU A 785 28.63 -13.70 23.50
C GLU A 785 29.96 -14.21 22.95
N LYS A 786 30.07 -14.27 21.61
CA LYS A 786 31.31 -14.61 20.90
C LYS A 786 31.57 -13.67 19.72
N LYS A 787 32.76 -13.09 19.69
CA LYS A 787 33.23 -12.25 18.59
C LYS A 787 33.95 -13.09 17.54
N ILE A 788 33.57 -12.94 16.27
CA ILE A 788 34.06 -13.72 15.15
C ILE A 788 34.55 -12.81 14.03
N THR A 789 35.75 -13.10 13.52
CA THR A 789 36.24 -12.51 12.27
C THR A 789 35.82 -13.42 11.11
N TYR A 790 34.88 -12.99 10.31
CA TYR A 790 34.33 -13.74 9.19
C TYR A 790 34.97 -13.29 7.86
N LYS A 791 35.52 -14.26 7.10
CA LYS A 791 36.21 -14.03 5.81
C LYS A 791 35.48 -14.71 4.62
N GLY A 792 34.18 -14.94 4.73
CA GLY A 792 33.37 -15.55 3.69
C GLY A 792 33.31 -17.08 3.73
N GLN A 793 34.06 -17.75 4.62
CA GLN A 793 34.05 -19.20 4.75
C GLN A 793 33.09 -19.70 5.83
N LYS A 794 32.53 -20.89 5.63
CA LYS A 794 31.68 -21.55 6.64
C LYS A 794 32.37 -21.58 8.01
N THR A 795 31.69 -21.11 9.03
CA THR A 795 32.18 -21.05 10.41
C THR A 795 31.13 -21.63 11.36
N THR A 796 31.54 -22.48 12.28
CA THR A 796 30.64 -23.09 13.27
C THR A 796 30.99 -22.56 14.66
N ILE A 797 29.95 -22.09 15.39
CA ILE A 797 30.10 -21.47 16.72
C ILE A 797 29.18 -22.23 17.66
N LYS A 798 29.78 -22.79 18.74
CA LYS A 798 29.02 -23.57 19.74
C LYS A 798 29.00 -22.81 21.06
N PHE A 799 27.83 -22.76 21.75
CA PHE A 799 27.64 -22.13 23.06
C PHE A 799 27.41 -23.12 24.17
#